data_c62623a262803d0c22cda4a36539409e
#
_entry.id   c62623a262803d0c22cda4a36539409e
#
_cell.length_a   1.000
_cell.length_b   1.000
_cell.length_c   1.000
_cell.angle_alpha   90.00
_cell.angle_beta   90.00
_cell.angle_gamma   90.00
#
_symmetry.space_group_name_H-M   'P 1'
#
loop_
_entity.id
_entity.type
_entity.pdbx_description
1 polymer ?
#
loop_
_entity_poly.entity_id
_entity_poly.type
_entity_poly.pdbx_seq_one_letter_code
_entity_poly.pdbx_strand_id
1 'polypeptide(L)'
;MKKISFFFLALMFSATGFSQQQLTADQLVKNQLPANFRNNLPVFVKWLDEDNVILRMAVAPDTIVTNYVLDIPAGKFTKATKEQLAGTLPPFKSAYVRGGKLFYKAGTSEKQVTFDAAEVKNPVFSPDSQYIAFTKANDLYTYHIATGKESRLTFDGTFTTLNGFASWVYWEEIFGRATRFRAFWWSPDSKTIAYMRFDESMVPMFPIYNSDGQNGSLEETRYPKAGAKNPEVKVGFVGPTGGNTIWADFNAKDDQYFGWPVWRKDGSSLLVQWINRGQDSLKVYDVNPTNGSKKLMYEENQKTWVDLEDGAGGRFHFLEKQDAFILASDKTGWNHLYLHKNDGTLMNPITSGNYSVLDIELIDEVGGWIYFIAKGKESSARTDFYKVRFDGKQLTRLTFGDYNHSAIRLSPAGFYFVTTHSNASTPSRMTLVNNQGKIVRELGDSKGAAMDKYQLAKTELIRIKSADGLFELPALVTWPLNFVPGKKYPMLVSMYGGPNAGTVTDSWNWSANRQLYAQEGLIQVAFDHRASGHFGKAGVNYMHRNLGYWEMQDYMQMARWFIKNGQADSTRICITGFSYGGYISCYALTYGADVFTHAMAGGSVVDWRLYDSHYTEKFMDTPQENPEGYKSSNVLTHIDKYKGVLQIVHGTMDDNVHMQNSLQLISALQDRGKQFEFMLYPGGRHGWGGEKGIHFNNLKTRFVYQHLLKKEIPAGLVK
;
A
#
# COMPACT_ATOMS: atom_id res chain seq x y z
N MET A 1 -79.17 8.42 -35.58
CA MET A 1 -78.17 8.73 -34.58
C MET A 1 -77.93 7.51 -33.71
N LYS A 2 -76.88 6.73 -34.03
CA LYS A 2 -76.52 5.52 -33.29
C LYS A 2 -75.38 5.88 -32.34
N LYS A 3 -75.62 5.69 -31.02
CA LYS A 3 -74.59 5.81 -29.99
C LYS A 3 -73.77 4.53 -29.95
N ILE A 4 -72.44 4.63 -30.16
CA ILE A 4 -71.47 3.56 -30.01
C ILE A 4 -70.83 3.77 -28.63
N SER A 5 -71.10 2.79 -27.72
CA SER A 5 -70.44 2.72 -26.38
C SER A 5 -69.12 1.94 -26.52
N PHE A 6 -67.99 2.61 -26.25
CA PHE A 6 -66.71 1.93 -26.09
C PHE A 6 -66.55 1.38 -24.67
N PHE A 7 -66.44 0.07 -24.55
CA PHE A 7 -66.03 -0.60 -23.33
C PHE A 7 -64.49 -0.62 -23.27
N PHE A 8 -63.92 0.12 -22.33
CA PHE A 8 -62.53 0.00 -22.01
C PHE A 8 -62.33 -1.18 -21.05
N LEU A 9 -61.72 -2.27 -21.51
CA LEU A 9 -61.26 -3.39 -20.72
C LEU A 9 -59.89 -3.04 -20.12
N ALA A 10 -59.84 -2.64 -18.83
CA ALA A 10 -58.62 -2.42 -18.10
C ALA A 10 -58.02 -3.78 -17.74
N LEU A 11 -56.99 -4.22 -18.44
CA LEU A 11 -56.11 -5.33 -18.03
C LEU A 11 -55.24 -4.85 -16.86
N MET A 12 -55.63 -5.24 -15.66
CA MET A 12 -54.74 -5.17 -14.49
C MET A 12 -53.65 -6.23 -14.65
N PHE A 13 -52.47 -5.80 -15.11
CA PHE A 13 -51.25 -6.58 -14.92
C PHE A 13 -50.90 -6.53 -13.42
N SER A 14 -51.23 -7.58 -12.66
CA SER A 14 -50.67 -7.82 -11.35
C SER A 14 -49.22 -8.23 -11.52
N ALA A 15 -48.32 -7.26 -11.48
CA ALA A 15 -46.91 -7.53 -11.28
C ALA A 15 -46.79 -8.13 -9.86
N THR A 16 -46.70 -9.44 -9.74
CA THR A 16 -46.23 -10.11 -8.53
C THR A 16 -44.74 -9.73 -8.35
N GLY A 17 -44.52 -8.57 -7.75
CA GLY A 17 -43.17 -8.21 -7.27
C GLY A 17 -42.81 -9.20 -6.18
N PHE A 18 -41.95 -10.15 -6.46
CA PHE A 18 -41.31 -10.94 -5.42
C PHE A 18 -40.54 -9.95 -4.53
N SER A 19 -41.02 -9.73 -3.31
CA SER A 19 -40.29 -8.98 -2.29
C SER A 19 -38.96 -9.68 -2.03
N GLN A 20 -37.86 -8.98 -2.25
CA GLN A 20 -36.53 -9.51 -1.95
C GLN A 20 -36.44 -9.86 -0.45
N GLN A 21 -35.87 -11.01 -0.14
CA GLN A 21 -35.64 -11.45 1.23
C GLN A 21 -34.48 -10.64 1.86
N GLN A 22 -34.48 -10.55 3.18
CA GLN A 22 -33.31 -10.05 3.90
C GLN A 22 -32.44 -11.22 4.38
N LEU A 23 -31.12 -11.06 4.34
CA LEU A 23 -30.22 -11.98 5.04
C LEU A 23 -30.46 -11.87 6.53
N THR A 24 -30.57 -13.01 7.23
CA THR A 24 -30.77 -12.99 8.69
C THR A 24 -29.50 -12.55 9.42
N ALA A 25 -29.64 -11.98 10.62
CA ALA A 25 -28.48 -11.64 11.45
C ALA A 25 -27.60 -12.87 11.72
N ASP A 26 -28.20 -14.04 11.97
CA ASP A 26 -27.48 -15.30 12.21
C ASP A 26 -26.60 -15.70 10.98
N GLN A 27 -27.14 -15.59 9.76
CA GLN A 27 -26.40 -15.85 8.53
C GLN A 27 -25.21 -14.91 8.38
N LEU A 28 -25.37 -13.62 8.70
CA LEU A 28 -24.34 -12.60 8.60
C LEU A 28 -23.28 -12.76 9.70
N VAL A 29 -23.68 -13.01 10.93
CA VAL A 29 -22.79 -13.24 12.08
C VAL A 29 -21.91 -14.47 11.86
N LYS A 30 -22.50 -15.58 11.42
CA LYS A 30 -21.78 -16.84 11.16
C LYS A 30 -21.07 -16.85 9.79
N ASN A 31 -21.27 -15.83 8.96
CA ASN A 31 -20.86 -15.78 7.55
C ASN A 31 -21.33 -17.03 6.77
N GLN A 32 -22.51 -17.54 7.12
CA GLN A 32 -23.15 -18.69 6.48
C GLN A 32 -24.20 -18.21 5.48
N LEU A 33 -23.73 -17.81 4.31
CA LEU A 33 -24.57 -17.28 3.26
C LEU A 33 -25.39 -18.38 2.58
N PRO A 34 -26.56 -18.05 1.98
CA PRO A 34 -27.34 -18.98 1.20
C PRO A 34 -26.54 -19.66 0.08
N ALA A 35 -26.89 -20.89 -0.25
CA ALA A 35 -26.27 -21.59 -1.36
C ALA A 35 -26.38 -20.77 -2.65
N ASN A 36 -25.32 -20.72 -3.46
CA ASN A 36 -25.22 -19.95 -4.68
C ASN A 36 -25.47 -18.44 -4.51
N PHE A 37 -25.22 -17.89 -3.32
CA PHE A 37 -25.29 -16.44 -3.09
C PHE A 37 -24.08 -15.72 -3.72
N ARG A 38 -22.89 -16.31 -3.60
CA ARG A 38 -21.64 -15.81 -4.21
C ARG A 38 -20.90 -16.98 -4.87
N ASN A 39 -20.25 -16.66 -5.99
CA ASN A 39 -19.30 -17.57 -6.63
C ASN A 39 -17.86 -17.12 -6.32
N ASN A 40 -16.95 -18.06 -6.30
CA ASN A 40 -15.53 -17.75 -6.32
C ASN A 40 -15.09 -17.43 -7.75
N LEU A 41 -14.35 -16.33 -7.90
CA LEU A 41 -13.69 -16.05 -9.19
C LEU A 41 -12.57 -17.05 -9.44
N PRO A 42 -12.26 -17.36 -10.72
CA PRO A 42 -11.05 -18.06 -11.07
C PRO A 42 -9.81 -17.37 -10.48
N VAL A 43 -8.79 -18.17 -10.13
CA VAL A 43 -7.50 -17.66 -9.71
C VAL A 43 -6.53 -17.75 -10.86
N PHE A 44 -5.96 -16.61 -11.27
CA PHE A 44 -4.88 -16.59 -12.25
C PHE A 44 -3.64 -17.30 -11.67
N VAL A 45 -3.06 -18.23 -12.43
CA VAL A 45 -1.85 -18.97 -12.02
C VAL A 45 -0.65 -18.44 -12.80
N LYS A 46 -0.65 -18.56 -14.13
CA LYS A 46 0.37 -17.99 -15.02
C LYS A 46 -0.05 -18.05 -16.48
N TRP A 47 0.62 -17.30 -17.32
CA TRP A 47 0.66 -17.53 -18.76
C TRP A 47 1.64 -18.66 -19.08
N LEU A 48 1.28 -19.55 -20.02
CA LEU A 48 2.21 -20.53 -20.60
C LEU A 48 2.93 -19.93 -21.82
N ASP A 49 2.17 -19.23 -22.63
CA ASP A 49 2.58 -18.51 -23.83
C ASP A 49 1.51 -17.45 -24.15
N GLU A 50 1.52 -16.88 -25.37
CA GLU A 50 0.55 -15.85 -25.78
C GLU A 50 -0.88 -16.38 -25.85
N ASP A 51 -1.07 -17.61 -26.25
CA ASP A 51 -2.39 -18.19 -26.51
C ASP A 51 -2.93 -19.07 -25.38
N ASN A 52 -2.12 -19.32 -24.35
CA ASN A 52 -2.45 -20.27 -23.30
C ASN A 52 -2.24 -19.71 -21.89
N VAL A 53 -3.31 -19.67 -21.08
CA VAL A 53 -3.29 -19.21 -19.69
C VAL A 53 -3.76 -20.30 -18.74
N ILE A 54 -3.08 -20.47 -17.60
CA ILE A 54 -3.51 -21.38 -16.53
C ILE A 54 -4.37 -20.60 -15.53
N LEU A 55 -5.58 -21.13 -15.32
CA LEU A 55 -6.52 -20.65 -14.31
C LEU A 55 -6.88 -21.78 -13.36
N ARG A 56 -6.98 -21.51 -12.07
CA ARG A 56 -7.51 -22.45 -11.08
C ARG A 56 -8.99 -22.17 -10.85
N MET A 57 -9.83 -23.08 -11.30
CA MET A 57 -11.28 -22.96 -11.29
C MET A 57 -11.95 -24.33 -11.42
N ALA A 58 -13.26 -24.38 -11.28
CA ALA A 58 -14.07 -25.50 -11.72
C ALA A 58 -14.53 -25.27 -13.18
N VAL A 59 -14.51 -26.29 -14.02
CA VAL A 59 -14.99 -26.24 -15.41
C VAL A 59 -16.03 -27.35 -15.61
N ALA A 60 -17.25 -26.95 -15.99
CA ALA A 60 -18.35 -27.91 -16.20
C ALA A 60 -17.98 -29.03 -17.20
N PRO A 61 -18.40 -30.28 -16.95
CA PRO A 61 -19.27 -30.73 -15.89
C PRO A 61 -18.58 -30.97 -14.52
N ASP A 62 -17.24 -30.78 -14.45
CA ASP A 62 -16.45 -30.98 -13.25
C ASP A 62 -16.71 -29.85 -12.24
N THR A 63 -17.04 -30.19 -11.00
CA THR A 63 -17.28 -29.22 -9.90
C THR A 63 -16.05 -29.03 -9.02
N ILE A 64 -14.99 -29.82 -9.25
CA ILE A 64 -13.76 -29.75 -8.48
C ILE A 64 -12.88 -28.61 -8.98
N VAL A 65 -12.50 -27.71 -8.06
CA VAL A 65 -11.55 -26.62 -8.37
C VAL A 65 -10.15 -27.21 -8.58
N THR A 66 -9.64 -27.10 -9.80
CA THR A 66 -8.28 -27.53 -10.16
C THR A 66 -7.68 -26.57 -11.21
N ASN A 67 -6.46 -26.82 -11.64
CA ASN A 67 -5.80 -26.00 -12.65
C ASN A 67 -6.19 -26.45 -14.06
N TYR A 68 -6.67 -25.48 -14.85
CA TYR A 68 -7.00 -25.67 -16.26
C TYR A 68 -6.19 -24.71 -17.12
N VAL A 69 -5.76 -25.20 -18.29
CA VAL A 69 -5.25 -24.37 -19.38
C VAL A 69 -6.44 -23.93 -20.22
N LEU A 70 -6.59 -22.64 -20.44
CA LEU A 70 -7.45 -22.08 -21.48
C LEU A 70 -6.59 -21.87 -22.73
N ASP A 71 -6.89 -22.61 -23.78
CA ASP A 71 -6.46 -22.34 -25.14
C ASP A 71 -7.38 -21.24 -25.70
N ILE A 72 -6.86 -20.04 -25.89
CA ILE A 72 -7.63 -18.83 -26.21
C ILE A 72 -8.23 -18.92 -27.63
N PRO A 73 -7.44 -19.22 -28.68
CA PRO A 73 -7.98 -19.38 -30.03
C PRO A 73 -9.06 -20.47 -30.15
N ALA A 74 -8.84 -21.61 -29.51
CA ALA A 74 -9.81 -22.73 -29.54
C ALA A 74 -10.98 -22.51 -28.56
N GLY A 75 -10.84 -21.62 -27.57
CA GLY A 75 -11.82 -21.36 -26.53
C GLY A 75 -12.05 -22.55 -25.59
N LYS A 76 -11.09 -23.50 -25.49
CA LYS A 76 -11.23 -24.76 -24.78
C LYS A 76 -10.42 -24.78 -23.48
N PHE A 77 -10.99 -25.43 -22.46
CA PHE A 77 -10.29 -25.75 -21.22
C PHE A 77 -9.82 -27.19 -21.22
N THR A 78 -8.54 -27.40 -20.85
CA THR A 78 -7.97 -28.73 -20.60
C THR A 78 -7.30 -28.75 -19.24
N LYS A 79 -7.31 -29.89 -18.51
CA LYS A 79 -6.61 -29.96 -17.21
C LYS A 79 -5.12 -29.76 -17.41
N ALA A 80 -4.52 -28.87 -16.60
CA ALA A 80 -3.10 -28.60 -16.66
C ALA A 80 -2.28 -29.83 -16.23
N THR A 81 -1.21 -30.13 -16.97
CA THR A 81 -0.28 -31.18 -16.63
C THR A 81 0.74 -30.73 -15.58
N LYS A 82 1.49 -31.68 -14.98
CA LYS A 82 2.55 -31.36 -14.02
C LYS A 82 3.66 -30.54 -14.66
N GLU A 83 3.99 -30.78 -15.90
CA GLU A 83 4.99 -30.05 -16.69
C GLU A 83 4.56 -28.64 -16.94
N GLN A 84 3.30 -28.41 -17.29
CA GLN A 84 2.73 -27.05 -17.47
C GLN A 84 2.69 -26.25 -16.16
N LEU A 85 2.57 -26.94 -15.02
CA LEU A 85 2.66 -26.33 -13.68
C LEU A 85 4.12 -26.18 -13.20
N ALA A 86 5.10 -26.72 -13.90
CA ALA A 86 6.50 -26.51 -13.58
C ALA A 86 6.83 -25.00 -13.55
N GLY A 87 7.62 -24.56 -12.55
CA GLY A 87 7.89 -23.14 -12.31
C GLY A 87 6.88 -22.46 -11.36
N THR A 88 5.71 -23.07 -11.07
CA THR A 88 4.87 -22.68 -9.93
C THR A 88 5.30 -23.40 -8.64
N LEU A 89 6.21 -24.37 -8.76
CA LEU A 89 6.83 -25.08 -7.65
C LEU A 89 7.91 -24.20 -6.99
N PRO A 90 8.22 -24.43 -5.71
CA PRO A 90 9.34 -23.75 -5.04
C PRO A 90 10.62 -23.87 -5.89
N PRO A 91 11.47 -22.82 -5.91
CA PRO A 91 12.69 -22.83 -6.74
C PRO A 91 13.55 -24.04 -6.40
N PHE A 92 14.19 -24.63 -7.41
CA PHE A 92 15.07 -25.79 -7.24
C PHE A 92 16.25 -25.49 -6.29
N LYS A 93 16.71 -24.22 -6.27
CA LYS A 93 17.71 -23.72 -5.33
C LYS A 93 17.12 -22.65 -4.46
N SER A 94 17.36 -22.71 -3.16
CA SER A 94 16.99 -21.67 -2.21
C SER A 94 18.06 -21.48 -1.12
N ALA A 95 18.23 -20.23 -0.70
CA ALA A 95 19.04 -19.86 0.46
C ALA A 95 18.12 -19.19 1.46
N TYR A 96 18.13 -19.61 2.71
CA TYR A 96 17.25 -19.10 3.75
C TYR A 96 17.88 -19.23 5.15
N VAL A 97 17.32 -18.49 6.09
CA VAL A 97 17.75 -18.50 7.48
C VAL A 97 16.77 -19.32 8.31
N ARG A 98 17.29 -20.22 9.14
CA ARG A 98 16.55 -20.97 10.15
C ARG A 98 17.34 -20.98 11.45
N GLY A 99 16.74 -20.49 12.55
CA GLY A 99 17.43 -20.38 13.84
C GLY A 99 18.71 -19.54 13.79
N GLY A 100 18.70 -18.44 12.99
CA GLY A 100 19.87 -17.57 12.80
C GLY A 100 20.98 -18.14 11.93
N LYS A 101 20.83 -19.34 11.35
CA LYS A 101 21.83 -20.00 10.52
C LYS A 101 21.42 -20.03 9.06
N LEU A 102 22.40 -19.89 8.16
CA LEU A 102 22.21 -20.01 6.72
C LEU A 102 22.06 -21.46 6.30
N PHE A 103 21.01 -21.74 5.54
CA PHE A 103 20.79 -23.02 4.86
C PHE A 103 20.76 -22.80 3.35
N TYR A 104 21.35 -23.72 2.63
CA TYR A 104 21.28 -23.84 1.18
C TYR A 104 20.56 -25.15 0.81
N LYS A 105 19.58 -25.04 -0.06
CA LYS A 105 18.81 -26.19 -0.58
C LYS A 105 18.90 -26.23 -2.10
N ALA A 106 19.15 -27.43 -2.65
CA ALA A 106 19.10 -27.72 -4.08
C ALA A 106 18.32 -29.02 -4.30
N GLY A 107 17.15 -28.94 -4.91
CA GLY A 107 16.23 -30.06 -5.04
C GLY A 107 15.81 -30.60 -3.66
N THR A 108 16.10 -31.87 -3.39
CA THR A 108 15.83 -32.53 -2.10
C THR A 108 16.98 -32.38 -1.08
N SER A 109 18.17 -31.98 -1.54
CA SER A 109 19.36 -31.80 -0.68
C SER A 109 19.33 -30.49 0.03
N GLU A 110 19.49 -30.50 1.35
CA GLU A 110 19.60 -29.32 2.21
C GLU A 110 20.90 -29.40 3.02
N LYS A 111 21.61 -28.27 3.09
CA LYS A 111 22.86 -28.16 3.84
C LYS A 111 22.84 -26.91 4.71
N GLN A 112 23.20 -27.03 5.99
CA GLN A 112 23.55 -25.88 6.82
C GLN A 112 24.93 -25.34 6.36
N VAL A 113 25.03 -24.03 6.21
CA VAL A 113 26.22 -23.35 5.68
C VAL A 113 27.04 -22.69 6.78
N THR A 114 26.38 -22.03 7.74
CA THR A 114 27.04 -21.33 8.84
C THR A 114 26.83 -22.04 10.19
N PHE A 115 27.86 -22.07 11.05
CA PHE A 115 27.87 -22.83 12.31
C PHE A 115 28.21 -21.99 13.54
N ASP A 116 28.82 -20.80 13.37
CA ASP A 116 29.16 -19.90 14.48
C ASP A 116 27.92 -19.33 15.19
N ALA A 117 28.09 -18.66 16.34
CA ALA A 117 26.98 -18.15 17.14
C ALA A 117 26.24 -16.98 16.49
N ALA A 118 26.91 -16.21 15.61
CA ALA A 118 26.33 -15.02 15.02
C ALA A 118 25.15 -15.34 14.09
N GLU A 119 24.13 -14.48 14.13
CA GLU A 119 22.95 -14.62 13.28
C GLU A 119 23.23 -14.11 11.86
N VAL A 120 22.83 -14.93 10.90
CA VAL A 120 22.82 -14.57 9.48
C VAL A 120 21.52 -13.86 9.13
N LYS A 121 21.62 -12.84 8.28
CA LYS A 121 20.46 -12.11 7.74
C LYS A 121 20.63 -11.90 6.22
N ASN A 122 19.49 -11.72 5.52
CA ASN A 122 19.42 -11.28 4.13
C ASN A 122 20.20 -12.13 3.10
N PRO A 123 20.11 -13.47 3.07
CA PRO A 123 20.82 -14.27 2.08
C PRO A 123 20.29 -14.02 0.67
N VAL A 124 21.19 -13.76 -0.29
CA VAL A 124 20.87 -13.51 -1.71
C VAL A 124 21.90 -14.20 -2.62
N PHE A 125 21.41 -14.96 -3.60
CA PHE A 125 22.28 -15.53 -4.63
C PHE A 125 22.90 -14.44 -5.52
N SER A 126 24.14 -14.70 -5.97
CA SER A 126 24.66 -14.01 -7.15
C SER A 126 23.84 -14.36 -8.39
N PRO A 127 23.75 -13.49 -9.43
CA PRO A 127 23.04 -13.77 -10.67
C PRO A 127 23.43 -15.10 -11.33
N ASP A 128 24.71 -15.46 -11.31
CA ASP A 128 25.23 -16.74 -11.83
C ASP A 128 24.99 -17.93 -10.89
N SER A 129 24.42 -17.68 -9.69
CA SER A 129 24.16 -18.68 -8.66
C SER A 129 25.40 -19.43 -8.15
N GLN A 130 26.61 -18.82 -8.24
CA GLN A 130 27.84 -19.40 -7.67
C GLN A 130 28.08 -19.01 -6.21
N TYR A 131 27.53 -17.85 -5.81
CA TYR A 131 27.69 -17.33 -4.45
C TYR A 131 26.33 -17.07 -3.78
N ILE A 132 26.36 -17.05 -2.44
CA ILE A 132 25.31 -16.50 -1.60
C ILE A 132 25.94 -15.38 -0.81
N ALA A 133 25.48 -14.12 -0.99
CA ALA A 133 25.84 -12.99 -0.14
C ALA A 133 24.87 -12.86 1.02
N PHE A 134 25.35 -12.46 2.18
CA PHE A 134 24.54 -12.30 3.41
C PHE A 134 25.24 -11.36 4.39
N THR A 135 24.49 -10.89 5.40
CA THR A 135 25.08 -10.14 6.52
C THR A 135 25.13 -11.00 7.78
N LYS A 136 26.19 -10.81 8.56
CA LYS A 136 26.45 -11.49 9.84
C LYS A 136 27.28 -10.58 10.74
N ALA A 137 26.86 -10.37 12.00
CA ALA A 137 27.52 -9.46 12.94
C ALA A 137 27.79 -8.06 12.36
N ASN A 138 26.82 -7.52 11.62
CA ASN A 138 26.87 -6.21 10.93
C ASN A 138 27.97 -6.05 9.88
N ASP A 139 28.51 -7.17 9.38
CA ASP A 139 29.40 -7.22 8.23
C ASP A 139 28.82 -8.00 7.06
N LEU A 140 29.32 -7.71 5.85
CA LEU A 140 28.96 -8.37 4.62
C LEU A 140 29.85 -9.60 4.39
N TYR A 141 29.23 -10.69 3.99
CA TYR A 141 29.88 -11.99 3.71
C TYR A 141 29.37 -12.59 2.41
N THR A 142 30.18 -13.50 1.87
CA THR A 142 29.76 -14.41 0.79
C THR A 142 30.07 -15.86 1.16
N TYR A 143 29.32 -16.77 0.57
CA TYR A 143 29.58 -18.20 0.57
C TYR A 143 29.66 -18.73 -0.85
N HIS A 144 30.77 -19.31 -1.27
CA HIS A 144 30.96 -19.92 -2.57
C HIS A 144 30.42 -21.35 -2.56
N ILE A 145 29.39 -21.64 -3.36
CA ILE A 145 28.60 -22.87 -3.29
C ILE A 145 29.42 -24.11 -3.60
N ALA A 146 30.23 -24.07 -4.65
CA ALA A 146 30.99 -25.23 -5.11
C ALA A 146 32.13 -25.59 -4.16
N THR A 147 32.86 -24.61 -3.62
CA THR A 147 34.02 -24.86 -2.74
C THR A 147 33.67 -24.93 -1.27
N GLY A 148 32.49 -24.45 -0.89
CA GLY A 148 32.08 -24.33 0.52
C GLY A 148 32.83 -23.26 1.32
N LYS A 149 33.53 -22.35 0.65
CA LYS A 149 34.29 -21.30 1.31
C LYS A 149 33.42 -20.11 1.67
N GLU A 150 33.42 -19.72 2.95
CA GLU A 150 32.92 -18.44 3.44
C GLU A 150 34.02 -17.38 3.32
N SER A 151 33.66 -16.17 2.91
CA SER A 151 34.56 -15.02 2.85
C SER A 151 33.90 -13.83 3.53
N ARG A 152 34.57 -13.20 4.50
CA ARG A 152 34.17 -11.93 5.08
C ARG A 152 34.67 -10.82 4.17
N LEU A 153 33.77 -9.88 3.79
CA LEU A 153 34.06 -8.82 2.82
C LEU A 153 34.34 -7.47 3.48
N THR A 154 33.74 -7.23 4.66
CA THR A 154 33.93 -6.02 5.48
C THR A 154 34.35 -6.41 6.89
N PHE A 155 35.06 -5.52 7.63
CA PHE A 155 35.73 -5.90 8.86
C PHE A 155 35.53 -4.92 10.02
N ASP A 156 34.75 -3.86 9.83
CA ASP A 156 34.51 -2.80 10.78
C ASP A 156 33.08 -2.77 11.34
N GLY A 157 32.32 -3.84 11.12
CA GLY A 157 30.96 -4.01 11.67
C GLY A 157 30.95 -3.99 13.19
N THR A 158 30.13 -3.10 13.77
CA THR A 158 29.91 -2.94 15.20
C THR A 158 28.43 -2.77 15.49
N PHE A 159 28.06 -2.53 16.72
CA PHE A 159 26.67 -2.19 17.08
C PHE A 159 26.16 -0.89 16.41
N THR A 160 27.05 0.01 16.02
CA THR A 160 26.71 1.30 15.37
C THR A 160 27.23 1.43 13.95
N THR A 161 28.03 0.46 13.49
CA THR A 161 28.53 0.43 12.11
C THR A 161 27.95 -0.77 11.38
N LEU A 162 27.15 -0.53 10.36
CA LEU A 162 26.39 -1.57 9.65
C LEU A 162 26.87 -1.63 8.20
N ASN A 163 27.36 -2.80 7.76
CA ASN A 163 27.82 -3.03 6.40
C ASN A 163 26.83 -3.94 5.65
N GLY A 164 26.18 -3.42 4.61
CA GLY A 164 25.18 -4.18 3.86
C GLY A 164 23.89 -4.50 4.62
N PHE A 165 23.74 -3.96 5.80
CA PHE A 165 22.57 -4.03 6.66
C PHE A 165 22.03 -2.62 6.90
N ALA A 166 20.80 -2.36 6.53
CA ALA A 166 20.21 -1.01 6.56
C ALA A 166 19.92 -0.53 7.98
N SER A 167 20.16 0.75 8.23
CA SER A 167 19.63 1.43 9.41
C SER A 167 18.09 1.44 9.37
N TRP A 168 17.47 1.64 10.54
CA TRP A 168 16.02 1.57 10.69
C TRP A 168 15.27 2.50 9.71
N VAL A 169 15.68 3.76 9.60
CA VAL A 169 15.02 4.76 8.73
C VAL A 169 15.13 4.40 7.25
N TYR A 170 16.22 3.78 6.81
CA TYR A 170 16.38 3.29 5.44
C TYR A 170 15.50 2.08 5.15
N TRP A 171 15.47 1.12 6.09
CA TRP A 171 14.65 -0.07 5.95
C TRP A 171 13.16 0.25 5.91
N GLU A 172 12.69 1.11 6.83
CA GLU A 172 11.28 1.46 6.96
C GLU A 172 10.82 2.38 5.83
N GLU A 173 11.51 3.50 5.64
CA GLU A 173 10.98 4.61 4.86
C GLU A 173 11.51 4.64 3.41
N ILE A 174 12.77 4.25 3.17
CA ILE A 174 13.39 4.38 1.86
C ILE A 174 13.30 3.08 1.07
N PHE A 175 13.57 1.93 1.71
CA PHE A 175 13.51 0.63 1.05
C PHE A 175 12.14 -0.07 1.18
N GLY A 176 11.19 0.52 1.91
CA GLY A 176 9.81 0.08 2.00
C GLY A 176 9.65 -1.32 2.60
N ARG A 177 10.51 -1.73 3.54
CA ARG A 177 10.53 -3.06 4.19
C ARG A 177 10.75 -4.25 3.25
N ALA A 178 10.81 -4.03 1.94
CA ALA A 178 10.91 -5.12 0.95
C ALA A 178 12.22 -5.91 1.07
N THR A 179 13.27 -5.28 1.58
CA THR A 179 14.61 -5.85 1.66
C THR A 179 14.91 -6.57 2.96
N ARG A 180 14.06 -6.46 3.98
CA ARG A 180 14.31 -7.00 5.34
C ARG A 180 15.67 -6.57 5.88
N PHE A 181 16.00 -5.28 5.83
CA PHE A 181 17.28 -4.66 6.18
C PHE A 181 18.43 -4.94 5.21
N ARG A 182 18.20 -5.50 4.03
CA ARG A 182 19.26 -5.69 3.04
C ARG A 182 19.65 -4.35 2.41
N ALA A 183 20.94 -4.03 2.46
CA ALA A 183 21.53 -2.84 1.85
C ALA A 183 22.77 -3.20 1.00
N PHE A 184 22.65 -4.27 0.20
CA PHE A 184 23.67 -4.68 -0.77
C PHE A 184 23.02 -5.27 -2.03
N TRP A 185 23.73 -5.13 -3.16
CA TRP A 185 23.21 -5.47 -4.50
C TRP A 185 24.32 -6.05 -5.38
N TRP A 186 24.09 -7.25 -5.91
CA TRP A 186 24.99 -7.87 -6.88
C TRP A 186 24.99 -7.12 -8.21
N SER A 187 26.19 -6.95 -8.83
CA SER A 187 26.26 -6.57 -10.25
C SER A 187 25.70 -7.71 -11.13
N PRO A 188 25.11 -7.39 -12.29
CA PRO A 188 24.54 -8.41 -13.20
C PRO A 188 25.52 -9.49 -13.62
N ASP A 189 26.81 -9.16 -13.73
CA ASP A 189 27.90 -10.08 -14.08
C ASP A 189 28.48 -10.88 -12.89
N SER A 190 27.91 -10.72 -11.69
CA SER A 190 28.31 -11.41 -10.45
C SER A 190 29.73 -11.08 -9.94
N LYS A 191 30.40 -10.07 -10.49
CA LYS A 191 31.82 -9.78 -10.14
C LYS A 191 31.95 -8.78 -9.00
N THR A 192 30.91 -7.99 -8.73
CA THR A 192 30.94 -6.90 -7.75
C THR A 192 29.67 -6.91 -6.91
N ILE A 193 29.83 -6.57 -5.64
CA ILE A 193 28.70 -6.26 -4.74
C ILE A 193 28.78 -4.78 -4.39
N ALA A 194 27.74 -4.02 -4.74
CA ALA A 194 27.53 -2.69 -4.20
C ALA A 194 26.88 -2.83 -2.83
N TYR A 195 27.27 -2.02 -1.86
CA TYR A 195 26.65 -2.01 -0.55
C TYR A 195 26.65 -0.62 0.09
N MET A 196 25.74 -0.40 1.01
CA MET A 196 25.74 0.79 1.87
C MET A 196 26.35 0.44 3.23
N ARG A 197 27.18 1.36 3.73
CA ARG A 197 27.73 1.37 5.09
C ARG A 197 27.11 2.51 5.86
N PHE A 198 26.52 2.20 7.00
CA PHE A 198 25.89 3.16 7.88
C PHE A 198 26.73 3.31 9.16
N ASP A 199 26.92 4.55 9.58
CA ASP A 199 27.37 4.89 10.93
C ASP A 199 26.20 5.53 11.70
N GLU A 200 25.69 4.80 12.70
CA GLU A 200 24.56 5.23 13.51
C GLU A 200 24.98 5.77 14.89
N SER A 201 26.29 6.02 15.11
CA SER A 201 26.81 6.44 16.42
C SER A 201 26.15 7.71 16.96
N MET A 202 25.73 8.62 16.06
CA MET A 202 25.04 9.87 16.38
C MET A 202 23.51 9.74 16.44
N VAL A 203 22.92 8.63 15.97
CA VAL A 203 21.47 8.44 15.97
C VAL A 203 20.99 8.10 17.38
N PRO A 204 19.97 8.80 17.93
CA PRO A 204 19.47 8.52 19.27
C PRO A 204 18.94 7.10 19.40
N MET A 205 19.23 6.47 20.55
CA MET A 205 18.69 5.17 20.91
C MET A 205 17.27 5.32 21.46
N PHE A 206 16.36 4.46 20.99
CA PHE A 206 15.02 4.33 21.54
C PHE A 206 14.79 2.91 22.09
N PRO A 207 14.60 2.76 23.44
CA PRO A 207 14.35 1.45 24.04
C PRO A 207 12.85 1.10 23.96
N ILE A 208 12.55 -0.13 23.55
CA ILE A 208 11.19 -0.70 23.54
C ILE A 208 11.16 -1.84 24.55
N TYR A 209 10.28 -1.76 25.55
CA TYR A 209 10.16 -2.78 26.57
C TYR A 209 9.37 -3.99 26.08
N ASN A 210 9.99 -5.16 26.10
CA ASN A 210 9.35 -6.45 25.93
C ASN A 210 9.06 -7.08 27.30
N SER A 211 7.81 -7.38 27.58
CA SER A 211 7.34 -7.95 28.86
C SER A 211 7.47 -9.48 28.94
N ASP A 212 8.00 -10.14 27.90
CA ASP A 212 8.10 -11.60 27.88
C ASP A 212 9.17 -12.11 28.88
N GLY A 213 8.89 -13.28 29.45
CA GLY A 213 9.76 -13.90 30.45
C GLY A 213 9.65 -13.26 31.83
N GLN A 214 10.49 -13.73 32.76
CA GLN A 214 10.43 -13.32 34.20
C GLN A 214 10.89 -11.88 34.41
N ASN A 215 11.91 -11.44 33.68
CA ASN A 215 12.58 -10.15 33.92
C ASN A 215 12.27 -9.13 32.81
N GLY A 216 11.54 -9.54 31.73
CA GLY A 216 11.42 -8.75 30.53
C GLY A 216 12.75 -8.51 29.83
N SER A 217 12.74 -7.69 28.77
CA SER A 217 13.95 -7.26 28.06
C SER A 217 13.73 -5.90 27.39
N LEU A 218 14.82 -5.25 26.98
CA LEU A 218 14.76 -4.06 26.14
C LEU A 218 15.19 -4.42 24.72
N GLU A 219 14.38 -4.03 23.73
CA GLU A 219 14.79 -3.96 22.35
C GLU A 219 15.31 -2.54 22.11
N GLU A 220 16.57 -2.42 21.77
CA GLU A 220 17.21 -1.12 21.55
C GLU A 220 17.38 -0.88 20.06
N THR A 221 16.72 0.16 19.54
CA THR A 221 16.77 0.54 18.12
C THR A 221 17.23 1.99 18.01
N ARG A 222 18.18 2.23 17.10
CA ARG A 222 18.56 3.59 16.75
C ARG A 222 17.52 4.16 15.80
N TYR A 223 16.77 5.13 16.32
CA TYR A 223 15.60 5.70 15.64
C TYR A 223 15.72 7.22 15.59
N PRO A 224 16.00 7.80 14.39
CA PRO A 224 16.11 9.24 14.28
C PRO A 224 14.71 9.86 14.23
N LYS A 225 14.32 10.55 15.29
CA LYS A 225 13.09 11.35 15.30
C LYS A 225 13.28 12.63 14.53
N ALA A 226 12.17 13.27 14.10
CA ALA A 226 12.20 14.55 13.39
C ALA A 226 13.08 15.58 14.14
N GLY A 227 14.01 16.20 13.42
CA GLY A 227 15.02 17.13 13.95
C GLY A 227 16.27 16.47 14.54
N ALA A 228 16.29 15.14 14.71
CA ALA A 228 17.45 14.42 15.21
C ALA A 228 18.51 14.16 14.10
N LYS A 229 19.67 13.69 14.50
CA LYS A 229 20.71 13.28 13.56
C LYS A 229 20.36 11.97 12.86
N ASN A 230 20.58 11.93 11.55
CA ASN A 230 20.49 10.74 10.70
C ASN A 230 21.81 9.96 10.72
N PRO A 231 21.81 8.68 10.28
CA PRO A 231 23.06 7.94 10.09
C PRO A 231 23.91 8.58 8.98
N GLU A 232 25.23 8.57 9.13
CA GLU A 232 26.17 8.84 8.03
C GLU A 232 26.21 7.62 7.10
N VAL A 233 26.14 7.83 5.79
CA VAL A 233 26.04 6.75 4.80
C VAL A 233 27.11 6.86 3.74
N LYS A 234 27.74 5.69 3.40
CA LYS A 234 28.65 5.54 2.27
C LYS A 234 28.15 4.45 1.33
N VAL A 235 28.40 4.62 0.05
CA VAL A 235 28.19 3.59 -0.97
C VAL A 235 29.54 3.00 -1.35
N GLY A 236 29.70 1.69 -1.27
CA GLY A 236 30.95 0.99 -1.54
C GLY A 236 30.78 -0.19 -2.49
N PHE A 237 31.88 -0.61 -3.09
CA PHE A 237 31.97 -1.73 -4.04
C PHE A 237 33.05 -2.70 -3.59
N VAL A 238 32.76 -3.99 -3.58
CA VAL A 238 33.69 -5.05 -3.17
C VAL A 238 33.50 -6.30 -4.03
N GLY A 239 34.58 -7.04 -4.31
CA GLY A 239 34.48 -8.32 -5.02
C GLY A 239 33.92 -9.45 -4.13
N PRO A 240 33.39 -10.54 -4.73
CA PRO A 240 32.78 -11.64 -3.98
C PRO A 240 33.79 -12.47 -3.16
N THR A 241 35.07 -12.32 -3.38
CA THR A 241 36.14 -12.99 -2.63
C THR A 241 36.85 -12.07 -1.63
N GLY A 242 36.38 -10.82 -1.51
CA GLY A 242 36.97 -9.76 -0.70
C GLY A 242 37.89 -8.85 -1.52
N GLY A 243 38.76 -8.12 -0.82
CA GLY A 243 39.62 -7.07 -1.36
C GLY A 243 39.29 -5.72 -0.71
N ASN A 244 39.97 -4.67 -1.17
CA ASN A 244 39.73 -3.32 -0.71
C ASN A 244 38.37 -2.81 -1.26
N THR A 245 37.55 -2.23 -0.41
CA THR A 245 36.34 -1.54 -0.84
C THR A 245 36.70 -0.28 -1.61
N ILE A 246 36.10 -0.13 -2.79
CA ILE A 246 36.15 1.13 -3.56
C ILE A 246 34.93 1.95 -3.10
N TRP A 247 35.16 3.14 -2.55
CA TRP A 247 34.12 4.04 -2.10
C TRP A 247 33.69 4.99 -3.20
N ALA A 248 32.37 5.14 -3.38
CA ALA A 248 31.81 6.18 -4.24
C ALA A 248 32.12 7.57 -3.66
N ASP A 249 32.36 8.54 -4.55
CA ASP A 249 32.76 9.90 -4.20
C ASP A 249 31.61 10.73 -3.65
N PHE A 250 31.08 10.33 -2.49
CA PHE A 250 30.10 11.09 -1.70
C PHE A 250 30.70 11.42 -0.33
N ASN A 251 30.45 12.63 0.15
CA ASN A 251 30.84 13.00 1.50
C ASN A 251 29.82 12.41 2.49
N ALA A 252 30.25 11.45 3.31
CA ALA A 252 29.37 10.78 4.27
C ALA A 252 28.79 11.71 5.37
N LYS A 253 29.43 12.88 5.60
CA LYS A 253 28.99 13.86 6.61
C LYS A 253 27.89 14.78 6.12
N ASP A 254 27.58 14.75 4.82
CA ASP A 254 26.45 15.52 4.30
C ASP A 254 25.13 14.92 4.82
N ASP A 255 24.20 15.78 5.17
CA ASP A 255 22.87 15.36 5.63
C ASP A 255 22.03 14.98 4.40
N GLN A 256 22.06 13.70 4.05
CA GLN A 256 21.61 13.17 2.77
C GLN A 256 20.95 11.80 2.94
N TYR A 257 20.16 11.43 1.94
CA TYR A 257 19.63 10.07 1.81
C TYR A 257 20.02 9.49 0.44
N PHE A 258 20.13 8.17 0.38
CA PHE A 258 20.31 7.42 -0.85
C PHE A 258 19.14 6.48 -1.07
N GLY A 259 18.49 6.59 -2.24
CA GLY A 259 17.45 5.68 -2.66
C GLY A 259 17.99 4.31 -3.10
N TRP A 260 17.08 3.47 -3.57
CA TRP A 260 17.43 2.15 -4.09
C TRP A 260 18.36 2.29 -5.31
N PRO A 261 19.59 1.75 -5.28
CA PRO A 261 20.51 1.86 -6.40
C PRO A 261 20.15 0.85 -7.51
N VAL A 262 20.46 1.21 -8.75
CA VAL A 262 20.16 0.37 -9.91
C VAL A 262 21.44 0.14 -10.71
N TRP A 263 21.85 -1.12 -10.87
CA TRP A 263 22.93 -1.47 -11.75
C TRP A 263 22.55 -1.29 -13.22
N ARG A 264 23.47 -0.76 -14.04
CA ARG A 264 23.32 -0.93 -15.49
C ARG A 264 23.39 -2.41 -15.84
N LYS A 265 22.66 -2.83 -16.88
CA LYS A 265 22.53 -4.27 -17.24
C LYS A 265 23.86 -4.95 -17.56
N ASP A 266 24.82 -4.23 -18.10
CA ASP A 266 26.19 -4.69 -18.40
C ASP A 266 27.12 -4.72 -17.18
N GLY A 267 26.65 -4.24 -16.02
CA GLY A 267 27.44 -4.15 -14.80
C GLY A 267 28.50 -3.03 -14.81
N SER A 268 28.51 -2.17 -15.81
CA SER A 268 29.55 -1.15 -16.00
C SER A 268 29.52 -0.06 -14.93
N SER A 269 28.35 0.25 -14.39
CA SER A 269 28.17 1.26 -13.36
C SER A 269 26.90 1.08 -12.55
N LEU A 270 26.83 1.80 -11.42
CA LEU A 270 25.68 1.83 -10.51
C LEU A 270 25.02 3.20 -10.53
N LEU A 271 23.73 3.26 -10.82
CA LEU A 271 22.95 4.47 -10.58
C LEU A 271 22.64 4.62 -9.11
N VAL A 272 23.05 5.72 -8.54
CA VAL A 272 22.80 6.08 -7.14
C VAL A 272 21.88 7.29 -7.10
N GLN A 273 20.71 7.10 -6.52
CA GLN A 273 19.75 8.17 -6.26
C GLN A 273 20.17 8.86 -4.96
N TRP A 274 20.51 10.13 -5.04
CA TRP A 274 20.86 10.99 -3.91
C TRP A 274 19.76 12.03 -3.72
N ILE A 275 19.36 12.28 -2.49
CA ILE A 275 18.45 13.36 -2.14
C ILE A 275 18.95 14.09 -0.89
N ASN A 276 18.79 15.40 -0.85
CA ASN A 276 19.11 16.18 0.34
C ASN A 276 18.13 15.88 1.50
N ARG A 277 18.45 16.28 2.71
CA ARG A 277 17.58 16.06 3.89
C ARG A 277 16.19 16.67 3.72
N GLY A 278 16.08 17.86 3.13
CA GLY A 278 14.78 18.51 2.85
C GLY A 278 13.95 17.80 1.78
N GLN A 279 14.52 16.80 1.10
CA GLN A 279 13.88 15.94 0.10
C GLN A 279 13.24 16.69 -1.08
N ASP A 280 13.70 17.91 -1.36
CA ASP A 280 13.23 18.75 -2.45
C ASP A 280 14.19 18.77 -3.67
N SER A 281 15.39 18.19 -3.54
CA SER A 281 16.42 18.11 -4.56
C SER A 281 16.94 16.69 -4.72
N LEU A 282 16.48 15.99 -5.78
CA LEU A 282 16.93 14.65 -6.18
C LEU A 282 18.00 14.76 -7.25
N LYS A 283 19.11 14.03 -7.06
CA LYS A 283 20.17 13.85 -8.06
C LYS A 283 20.42 12.37 -8.29
N VAL A 284 20.55 11.98 -9.53
CA VAL A 284 20.94 10.61 -9.90
C VAL A 284 22.32 10.63 -10.51
N TYR A 285 23.21 9.89 -9.88
CA TYR A 285 24.59 9.78 -10.31
C TYR A 285 24.87 8.41 -10.91
N ASP A 286 25.62 8.41 -12.00
CA ASP A 286 26.22 7.21 -12.58
C ASP A 286 27.59 7.02 -11.92
N VAL A 287 27.77 5.95 -11.14
CA VAL A 287 28.96 5.71 -10.30
C VAL A 287 29.76 4.55 -10.86
N ASN A 288 31.05 4.80 -11.13
CA ASN A 288 31.98 3.78 -11.61
C ASN A 288 32.46 2.87 -10.45
N PRO A 289 32.19 1.55 -10.47
CA PRO A 289 32.52 0.65 -9.38
C PRO A 289 34.02 0.36 -9.24
N THR A 290 34.87 0.72 -10.25
CA THR A 290 36.31 0.42 -10.24
C THR A 290 37.15 1.51 -9.60
N ASN A 291 36.63 2.76 -9.53
CA ASN A 291 37.35 3.90 -8.96
C ASN A 291 36.51 4.84 -8.11
N GLY A 292 35.18 4.58 -8.00
CA GLY A 292 34.28 5.38 -7.18
C GLY A 292 33.86 6.73 -7.77
N SER A 293 34.37 7.12 -8.94
CA SER A 293 34.01 8.39 -9.58
C SER A 293 32.54 8.44 -9.93
N LYS A 294 31.91 9.61 -9.79
CA LYS A 294 30.50 9.82 -10.09
C LYS A 294 30.30 10.87 -11.18
N LYS A 295 29.27 10.67 -12.01
CA LYS A 295 28.83 11.62 -13.03
C LYS A 295 27.34 11.89 -12.81
N LEU A 296 26.95 13.17 -12.75
CA LEU A 296 25.53 13.54 -12.68
C LEU A 296 24.83 13.14 -13.98
N MET A 297 23.75 12.38 -13.87
CA MET A 297 22.94 11.93 -14.99
C MET A 297 21.57 12.64 -15.03
N TYR A 298 20.95 12.85 -13.87
CA TYR A 298 19.62 13.46 -13.78
C TYR A 298 19.52 14.31 -12.51
N GLU A 299 18.78 15.41 -12.60
CA GLU A 299 18.45 16.27 -11.46
C GLU A 299 16.97 16.69 -11.54
N GLU A 300 16.32 16.69 -10.38
CA GLU A 300 14.94 17.15 -10.20
C GLU A 300 14.83 17.94 -8.91
N ASN A 301 14.31 19.16 -9.02
CA ASN A 301 14.03 20.03 -7.89
C ASN A 301 12.53 20.36 -7.86
N GLN A 302 11.90 20.27 -6.70
CA GLN A 302 10.51 20.59 -6.50
C GLN A 302 10.34 21.56 -5.33
N LYS A 303 9.22 22.29 -5.30
CA LYS A 303 8.95 23.30 -4.24
C LYS A 303 8.58 22.67 -2.90
N THR A 304 8.12 21.42 -2.91
CA THR A 304 7.70 20.68 -1.72
C THR A 304 8.65 19.54 -1.49
N TRP A 305 8.45 18.42 -2.15
CA TRP A 305 9.35 17.25 -2.07
C TRP A 305 9.35 16.47 -3.38
N VAL A 306 10.39 15.68 -3.57
CA VAL A 306 10.50 14.62 -4.56
C VAL A 306 10.41 13.29 -3.83
N ASP A 307 9.55 12.37 -4.29
CA ASP A 307 9.47 11.04 -3.68
C ASP A 307 10.69 10.19 -4.08
N LEU A 308 11.33 9.56 -3.08
CA LEU A 308 12.48 8.65 -3.24
C LEU A 308 12.05 7.17 -3.14
N GLU A 309 10.86 6.91 -2.66
CA GLU A 309 10.31 5.60 -2.28
C GLU A 309 9.72 4.87 -3.50
N ASP A 310 10.54 4.50 -4.45
CA ASP A 310 10.11 3.81 -5.68
C ASP A 310 10.43 2.30 -5.69
N GLY A 311 10.79 1.76 -4.51
CA GLY A 311 11.08 0.33 -4.35
C GLY A 311 12.24 -0.14 -5.20
N ALA A 312 12.24 -1.42 -5.57
CA ALA A 312 13.33 -2.06 -6.30
C ALA A 312 13.44 -1.61 -7.77
N GLY A 313 13.65 -0.33 -8.03
CA GLY A 313 13.95 0.22 -9.36
C GLY A 313 12.75 0.67 -10.17
N GLY A 314 11.61 0.98 -9.51
CA GLY A 314 10.38 1.39 -10.18
C GLY A 314 10.47 2.70 -10.97
N ARG A 315 11.46 3.57 -10.68
CA ARG A 315 11.60 4.86 -11.35
C ARG A 315 12.36 4.79 -12.69
N PHE A 316 13.35 3.89 -12.83
CA PHE A 316 14.25 3.82 -13.98
C PHE A 316 14.10 2.50 -14.72
N HIS A 317 13.69 2.55 -16.00
CA HIS A 317 13.58 1.38 -16.87
C HIS A 317 14.53 1.56 -18.07
N PHE A 318 15.71 0.92 -18.01
CA PHE A 318 16.67 0.93 -19.11
C PHE A 318 16.15 0.10 -20.28
N LEU A 319 16.25 0.67 -21.47
CA LEU A 319 15.93 -0.02 -22.70
C LEU A 319 17.10 -0.91 -23.14
N GLU A 320 16.78 -2.04 -23.78
CA GLU A 320 17.78 -3.01 -24.20
C GLU A 320 18.31 -2.76 -25.61
N LYS A 321 17.45 -2.20 -26.45
CA LYS A 321 17.72 -1.99 -27.87
C LYS A 321 18.02 -0.55 -28.25
N GLN A 322 17.91 0.36 -27.29
CA GLN A 322 18.11 1.78 -27.47
C GLN A 322 19.00 2.33 -26.37
N ASP A 323 19.84 3.32 -26.71
CA ASP A 323 20.66 4.06 -25.72
C ASP A 323 19.80 5.08 -24.96
N ALA A 324 18.79 4.54 -24.22
CA ALA A 324 17.77 5.32 -23.57
C ALA A 324 17.19 4.61 -22.33
N PHE A 325 16.49 5.36 -21.50
CA PHE A 325 15.71 4.84 -20.38
C PHE A 325 14.38 5.60 -20.24
N ILE A 326 13.41 4.96 -19.60
CA ILE A 326 12.16 5.57 -19.20
C ILE A 326 12.26 5.95 -17.73
N LEU A 327 11.91 7.20 -17.40
CA LEU A 327 11.88 7.76 -16.05
C LEU A 327 10.42 8.02 -15.66
N ALA A 328 10.01 7.58 -14.46
CA ALA A 328 8.77 8.01 -13.82
C ALA A 328 9.04 9.22 -12.92
N SER A 329 8.24 10.29 -13.05
CA SER A 329 8.35 11.49 -12.20
C SER A 329 7.03 12.24 -12.13
N ASP A 330 6.73 12.86 -10.97
CA ASP A 330 5.55 13.69 -10.73
C ASP A 330 5.83 15.21 -10.87
N LYS A 331 6.96 15.58 -11.46
CA LYS A 331 7.42 16.99 -11.62
C LYS A 331 6.44 17.91 -12.33
N THR A 332 5.48 17.36 -13.07
CA THR A 332 4.42 18.13 -13.74
C THR A 332 3.08 18.11 -12.99
N GLY A 333 3.07 17.64 -11.75
CA GLY A 333 1.89 17.58 -10.89
C GLY A 333 1.24 16.19 -10.78
N TRP A 334 1.59 15.27 -11.68
CA TRP A 334 1.13 13.88 -11.70
C TRP A 334 2.29 12.97 -12.09
N ASN A 335 2.28 11.74 -11.62
CA ASN A 335 3.33 10.78 -11.99
C ASN A 335 3.18 10.38 -13.45
N HIS A 336 4.18 10.74 -14.26
CA HIS A 336 4.24 10.51 -15.70
C HIS A 336 5.54 9.87 -16.14
N LEU A 337 5.53 9.27 -17.33
CA LEU A 337 6.68 8.64 -17.96
C LEU A 337 7.37 9.60 -18.92
N TYR A 338 8.69 9.62 -18.87
CA TYR A 338 9.57 10.46 -19.70
C TYR A 338 10.65 9.58 -20.35
N LEU A 339 10.89 9.76 -21.64
CA LEU A 339 11.97 9.10 -22.36
C LEU A 339 13.23 9.97 -22.29
N HIS A 340 14.33 9.39 -21.81
CA HIS A 340 15.64 10.02 -21.69
C HIS A 340 16.70 9.20 -22.42
N LYS A 341 17.74 9.87 -22.97
CA LYS A 341 18.99 9.22 -23.37
C LYS A 341 19.74 8.72 -22.13
N ASN A 342 20.64 7.75 -22.30
CA ASN A 342 21.45 7.23 -21.19
C ASN A 342 22.40 8.25 -20.56
N ASP A 343 22.61 9.41 -21.20
CA ASP A 343 23.34 10.55 -20.62
C ASP A 343 22.47 11.47 -19.76
N GLY A 344 21.16 11.18 -19.65
CA GLY A 344 20.16 11.95 -18.88
C GLY A 344 19.39 12.99 -19.69
N THR A 345 19.74 13.23 -20.95
CA THR A 345 19.04 14.21 -21.80
C THR A 345 17.58 13.79 -22.05
N LEU A 346 16.62 14.65 -21.73
CA LEU A 346 15.22 14.43 -22.04
C LEU A 346 14.98 14.40 -23.56
N MET A 347 14.37 13.34 -24.05
CA MET A 347 13.95 13.21 -25.43
C MET A 347 12.50 13.72 -25.61
N ASN A 348 11.56 13.17 -24.86
CA ASN A 348 10.17 13.61 -24.85
C ASN A 348 9.41 13.06 -23.60
N PRO A 349 8.31 13.73 -23.20
CA PRO A 349 7.33 13.10 -22.33
C PRO A 349 6.60 11.98 -23.09
N ILE A 350 6.36 10.85 -22.43
CA ILE A 350 5.59 9.71 -22.97
C ILE A 350 4.12 9.83 -22.58
N THR A 351 3.87 10.22 -21.33
CA THR A 351 2.52 10.45 -20.83
C THR A 351 2.34 11.86 -20.29
N SER A 352 1.12 12.37 -20.28
CA SER A 352 0.79 13.69 -19.73
C SER A 352 -0.71 13.78 -19.42
N GLY A 353 -1.10 14.74 -18.60
CA GLY A 353 -2.49 15.00 -18.24
C GLY A 353 -2.80 14.89 -16.74
N ASN A 354 -4.07 14.87 -16.37
CA ASN A 354 -4.50 14.86 -14.96
C ASN A 354 -4.75 13.43 -14.47
N TYR A 355 -3.73 12.61 -14.46
CA TYR A 355 -3.77 11.23 -13.96
C TYR A 355 -2.35 10.76 -13.61
N SER A 356 -2.23 9.75 -12.76
CA SER A 356 -0.94 9.16 -12.40
C SER A 356 -0.75 7.79 -13.03
N VAL A 357 0.40 7.57 -13.65
CA VAL A 357 0.91 6.22 -13.96
C VAL A 357 1.29 5.56 -12.64
N LEU A 358 0.82 4.34 -12.43
CA LEU A 358 1.09 3.56 -11.22
C LEU A 358 2.21 2.55 -11.44
N ASP A 359 2.20 1.86 -12.59
CA ASP A 359 3.16 0.80 -12.89
C ASP A 359 3.27 0.57 -14.39
N ILE A 360 4.43 0.07 -14.84
CA ILE A 360 4.67 -0.38 -16.21
C ILE A 360 4.60 -1.90 -16.24
N GLU A 361 3.64 -2.45 -16.97
CA GLU A 361 3.46 -3.90 -17.10
C GLU A 361 4.35 -4.52 -18.21
N LEU A 362 4.62 -3.77 -19.29
CA LEU A 362 5.44 -4.22 -20.40
C LEU A 362 6.02 -3.05 -21.18
N ILE A 363 7.30 -3.14 -21.52
CA ILE A 363 7.98 -2.29 -22.51
C ILE A 363 8.27 -3.16 -23.75
N ASP A 364 7.49 -2.97 -24.79
CA ASP A 364 7.70 -3.62 -26.09
C ASP A 364 8.60 -2.72 -26.95
N GLU A 365 9.89 -2.91 -26.85
CA GLU A 365 10.87 -2.11 -27.61
C GLU A 365 10.83 -2.36 -29.11
N VAL A 366 10.38 -3.54 -29.57
CA VAL A 366 10.29 -3.87 -30.99
C VAL A 366 9.08 -3.20 -31.62
N GLY A 367 7.92 -3.33 -30.96
CA GLY A 367 6.71 -2.68 -31.40
C GLY A 367 6.66 -1.17 -31.07
N GLY A 368 7.52 -0.69 -30.19
CA GLY A 368 7.58 0.69 -29.71
C GLY A 368 6.39 1.08 -28.84
N TRP A 369 5.91 0.16 -27.98
CA TRP A 369 4.78 0.34 -27.09
C TRP A 369 5.19 0.20 -25.62
N ILE A 370 4.51 0.98 -24.77
CA ILE A 370 4.54 0.83 -23.32
C ILE A 370 3.13 0.51 -22.87
N TYR A 371 2.99 -0.57 -22.10
CA TYR A 371 1.75 -0.98 -21.45
C TYR A 371 1.84 -0.63 -19.98
N PHE A 372 0.87 0.13 -19.47
CA PHE A 372 0.95 0.66 -18.12
C PHE A 372 -0.41 0.75 -17.43
N ILE A 373 -0.38 0.68 -16.10
CA ILE A 373 -1.53 0.91 -15.24
C ILE A 373 -1.54 2.39 -14.84
N ALA A 374 -2.71 3.03 -14.91
CA ALA A 374 -2.88 4.41 -14.44
C ALA A 374 -4.17 4.59 -13.64
N LYS A 375 -4.17 5.58 -12.74
CA LYS A 375 -5.30 5.97 -11.92
C LYS A 375 -5.67 7.42 -12.22
N GLY A 376 -6.95 7.70 -12.36
CA GLY A 376 -7.44 9.07 -12.38
C GLY A 376 -7.88 9.60 -13.73
N LYS A 377 -7.47 8.98 -14.84
CA LYS A 377 -7.79 9.50 -16.17
C LYS A 377 -9.29 9.47 -16.48
N GLU A 378 -9.96 8.37 -16.19
CA GLU A 378 -11.42 8.22 -16.35
C GLU A 378 -12.17 8.64 -15.08
N SER A 379 -11.65 8.28 -13.92
CA SER A 379 -12.15 8.64 -12.60
C SER A 379 -11.03 8.56 -11.56
N SER A 380 -10.91 9.54 -10.70
CA SER A 380 -9.89 9.53 -9.64
C SER A 380 -10.01 8.36 -8.65
N ALA A 381 -11.15 7.66 -8.64
CA ALA A 381 -11.40 6.48 -7.82
C ALA A 381 -11.25 5.15 -8.58
N ARG A 382 -10.77 5.18 -9.83
CA ARG A 382 -10.64 3.99 -10.69
C ARG A 382 -9.23 3.85 -11.24
N THR A 383 -8.83 2.62 -11.41
CA THR A 383 -7.59 2.20 -12.06
C THR A 383 -7.94 1.56 -13.39
N ASP A 384 -7.15 1.86 -14.41
CA ASP A 384 -7.31 1.40 -15.78
C ASP A 384 -5.98 0.96 -16.39
N PHE A 385 -6.04 0.21 -17.50
CA PHE A 385 -4.89 -0.25 -18.24
C PHE A 385 -4.83 0.42 -19.61
N TYR A 386 -3.63 0.90 -19.95
CA TYR A 386 -3.39 1.68 -21.17
C TYR A 386 -2.18 1.16 -21.93
N LYS A 387 -2.08 1.53 -23.21
CA LYS A 387 -0.84 1.51 -23.97
C LYS A 387 -0.59 2.84 -24.65
N VAL A 388 0.68 3.15 -24.87
CA VAL A 388 1.13 4.39 -25.54
C VAL A 388 2.41 4.11 -26.32
N ARG A 389 2.65 4.86 -27.42
CA ARG A 389 3.92 4.82 -28.16
C ARG A 389 5.01 5.52 -27.37
N PHE A 390 6.29 5.18 -27.61
CA PHE A 390 7.46 5.87 -26.99
C PHE A 390 7.49 7.37 -27.30
N ASP A 391 6.91 7.81 -28.43
CA ASP A 391 6.79 9.23 -28.79
C ASP A 391 5.60 9.95 -28.13
N GLY A 392 4.91 9.27 -27.22
CA GLY A 392 3.74 9.80 -26.51
C GLY A 392 2.43 9.81 -27.31
N LYS A 393 2.45 9.32 -28.55
CA LYS A 393 1.24 9.27 -29.39
C LYS A 393 0.46 7.97 -29.20
N GLN A 394 -0.77 7.95 -29.74
CA GLN A 394 -1.66 6.78 -29.75
C GLN A 394 -1.95 6.21 -28.34
N LEU A 395 -2.07 7.09 -27.33
CA LEU A 395 -2.54 6.67 -26.01
C LEU A 395 -3.92 6.01 -26.13
N THR A 396 -4.00 4.75 -25.75
CA THR A 396 -5.22 3.92 -25.89
C THR A 396 -5.56 3.27 -24.58
N ARG A 397 -6.80 3.44 -24.09
CA ARG A 397 -7.35 2.66 -22.97
C ARG A 397 -7.66 1.25 -23.45
N LEU A 398 -7.18 0.24 -22.74
CA LEU A 398 -7.42 -1.18 -23.05
C LEU A 398 -8.51 -1.80 -22.17
N THR A 399 -8.78 -1.21 -21.02
CA THR A 399 -9.90 -1.57 -20.15
C THR A 399 -11.20 -0.94 -20.64
N PHE A 400 -12.32 -1.36 -20.11
CA PHE A 400 -13.66 -1.04 -20.62
C PHE A 400 -14.62 -0.64 -19.48
N GLY A 401 -15.73 -0.02 -19.85
CA GLY A 401 -16.84 0.31 -18.97
C GLY A 401 -16.48 1.27 -17.83
N ASP A 402 -17.44 1.47 -16.95
CA ASP A 402 -17.31 2.29 -15.74
C ASP A 402 -16.95 1.44 -14.53
N TYR A 403 -15.78 0.79 -14.59
CA TYR A 403 -15.29 -0.11 -13.58
C TYR A 403 -13.89 0.28 -13.11
N ASN A 404 -13.59 -0.05 -11.87
CA ASN A 404 -12.22 -0.14 -11.40
C ASN A 404 -11.64 -1.48 -11.84
N HIS A 405 -10.52 -1.46 -12.56
CA HIS A 405 -9.81 -2.64 -13.02
C HIS A 405 -8.61 -2.93 -12.11
N SER A 406 -8.47 -4.18 -11.73
CA SER A 406 -7.42 -4.66 -10.82
C SER A 406 -6.90 -6.02 -11.27
N ALA A 407 -5.82 -6.48 -10.63
CA ALA A 407 -5.21 -7.77 -10.92
C ALA A 407 -4.97 -7.98 -12.43
N ILE A 408 -4.48 -6.94 -13.09
CA ILE A 408 -4.12 -6.99 -14.51
C ILE A 408 -2.94 -7.95 -14.67
N ARG A 409 -3.06 -8.90 -15.61
CA ARG A 409 -2.05 -9.92 -15.90
C ARG A 409 -1.89 -10.02 -17.40
N LEU A 410 -0.87 -9.35 -17.92
CA LEU A 410 -0.56 -9.28 -19.35
C LEU A 410 0.12 -10.57 -19.82
N SER A 411 -0.17 -11.05 -21.03
CA SER A 411 0.54 -12.14 -21.69
C SER A 411 1.97 -11.71 -22.07
N PRO A 412 2.91 -12.65 -22.29
CA PRO A 412 4.33 -12.31 -22.45
C PRO A 412 4.65 -11.29 -23.55
N ALA A 413 3.98 -11.34 -24.69
CA ALA A 413 4.14 -10.38 -25.79
C ALA A 413 3.02 -9.31 -25.84
N GLY A 414 2.09 -9.33 -24.87
CA GLY A 414 1.09 -8.28 -24.72
C GLY A 414 -0.13 -8.40 -25.63
N PHE A 415 -0.43 -9.59 -26.19
CA PHE A 415 -1.61 -9.75 -27.05
C PHE A 415 -2.92 -9.88 -26.29
N TYR A 416 -2.85 -10.38 -25.06
CA TYR A 416 -3.98 -10.56 -24.17
C TYR A 416 -3.65 -10.14 -22.74
N PHE A 417 -4.68 -9.83 -21.98
CA PHE A 417 -4.56 -9.71 -20.52
C PHE A 417 -5.81 -10.20 -19.81
N VAL A 418 -5.62 -10.67 -18.59
CA VAL A 418 -6.72 -10.97 -17.66
C VAL A 418 -6.87 -9.80 -16.71
N THR A 419 -8.10 -9.40 -16.40
CA THR A 419 -8.39 -8.36 -15.42
C THR A 419 -9.58 -8.73 -14.56
N THR A 420 -9.54 -8.33 -13.28
CA THR A 420 -10.71 -8.32 -12.41
C THR A 420 -11.27 -6.90 -12.37
N HIS A 421 -12.57 -6.77 -12.56
CA HIS A 421 -13.24 -5.47 -12.60
C HIS A 421 -14.54 -5.45 -11.78
N SER A 422 -14.85 -4.30 -11.22
CA SER A 422 -16.08 -4.03 -10.47
C SER A 422 -16.29 -2.54 -10.30
N ASN A 423 -17.43 -2.15 -9.78
CA ASN A 423 -17.67 -0.83 -9.21
C ASN A 423 -18.48 -0.97 -7.91
N ALA A 424 -18.83 0.13 -7.27
CA ALA A 424 -19.54 0.14 -5.99
C ALA A 424 -20.86 -0.67 -6.00
N SER A 425 -21.51 -0.79 -7.18
CA SER A 425 -22.80 -1.46 -7.34
C SER A 425 -22.74 -2.78 -8.11
N THR A 426 -21.61 -3.09 -8.74
CA THR A 426 -21.46 -4.29 -9.58
C THR A 426 -20.46 -5.26 -8.94
N PRO A 427 -20.87 -6.50 -8.63
CA PRO A 427 -19.98 -7.55 -8.14
C PRO A 427 -18.78 -7.79 -9.04
N SER A 428 -17.67 -8.25 -8.43
CA SER A 428 -16.42 -8.47 -9.15
C SER A 428 -16.56 -9.54 -10.22
N ARG A 429 -15.99 -9.26 -11.40
CA ARG A 429 -15.90 -10.17 -12.55
C ARG A 429 -14.47 -10.31 -13.00
N MET A 430 -14.14 -11.44 -13.59
CA MET A 430 -12.86 -11.68 -14.23
C MET A 430 -13.06 -11.86 -15.73
N THR A 431 -12.27 -11.15 -16.54
CA THR A 431 -12.43 -11.09 -17.99
C THR A 431 -11.07 -11.19 -18.69
N LEU A 432 -11.03 -11.94 -19.79
CA LEU A 432 -9.94 -11.97 -20.75
C LEU A 432 -10.20 -10.93 -21.85
N VAL A 433 -9.22 -10.08 -22.10
CA VAL A 433 -9.29 -8.95 -23.05
C VAL A 433 -8.08 -9.01 -23.98
N ASN A 434 -8.23 -8.58 -25.23
CA ASN A 434 -7.12 -8.47 -26.18
C ASN A 434 -6.46 -7.07 -26.11
N ASN A 435 -5.35 -6.89 -26.82
CA ASN A 435 -4.58 -5.64 -26.84
C ASN A 435 -5.22 -4.50 -27.69
N GLN A 436 -6.43 -4.70 -28.18
CA GLN A 436 -7.30 -3.65 -28.75
C GLN A 436 -8.40 -3.24 -27.75
N GLY A 437 -8.42 -3.80 -26.53
CA GLY A 437 -9.45 -3.52 -25.51
C GLY A 437 -10.79 -4.26 -25.76
N LYS A 438 -10.80 -5.26 -26.66
CA LYS A 438 -11.99 -6.06 -26.93
C LYS A 438 -12.07 -7.25 -25.96
N ILE A 439 -13.21 -7.43 -25.33
CA ILE A 439 -13.50 -8.59 -24.49
C ILE A 439 -13.46 -9.85 -25.37
N VAL A 440 -12.59 -10.78 -25.01
CA VAL A 440 -12.49 -12.11 -25.63
C VAL A 440 -13.41 -13.09 -24.93
N ARG A 441 -13.39 -13.06 -23.59
CA ARG A 441 -14.18 -14.01 -22.79
C ARG A 441 -14.39 -13.50 -21.37
N GLU A 442 -15.60 -13.65 -20.84
CA GLU A 442 -15.86 -13.57 -19.40
C GLU A 442 -15.40 -14.91 -18.77
N LEU A 443 -14.51 -14.80 -17.77
CA LEU A 443 -13.92 -15.96 -17.09
C LEU A 443 -14.67 -16.33 -15.82
N GLY A 444 -15.31 -15.35 -15.17
CA GLY A 444 -16.09 -15.58 -13.96
C GLY A 444 -16.81 -14.33 -13.46
N ASP A 445 -17.93 -14.57 -12.77
CA ASP A 445 -18.74 -13.56 -12.08
C ASP A 445 -18.89 -13.99 -10.61
N SER A 446 -18.54 -13.11 -9.68
CA SER A 446 -18.71 -13.38 -8.23
C SER A 446 -20.15 -13.29 -7.79
N LYS A 447 -21.07 -12.80 -8.61
CA LYS A 447 -22.50 -12.80 -8.35
C LYS A 447 -23.06 -14.22 -8.49
N GLY A 448 -23.55 -14.79 -7.40
CA GLY A 448 -24.25 -16.08 -7.46
C GLY A 448 -25.72 -15.92 -7.84
N ALA A 449 -26.30 -16.97 -8.41
CA ALA A 449 -27.69 -16.96 -8.89
C ALA A 449 -28.75 -16.66 -7.79
N ALA A 450 -28.40 -16.86 -6.52
CA ALA A 450 -29.30 -16.56 -5.40
C ALA A 450 -29.20 -15.10 -4.94
N MET A 451 -28.17 -14.32 -5.35
CA MET A 451 -27.93 -12.98 -4.81
C MET A 451 -29.11 -12.03 -5.05
N ASP A 452 -29.73 -12.08 -6.23
CA ASP A 452 -30.84 -11.20 -6.60
C ASP A 452 -32.15 -11.44 -5.78
N LYS A 453 -32.22 -12.56 -5.08
CA LYS A 453 -33.34 -12.86 -4.17
C LYS A 453 -33.26 -12.09 -2.85
N TYR A 454 -32.10 -11.47 -2.58
CA TYR A 454 -31.82 -10.78 -1.32
C TYR A 454 -31.65 -9.29 -1.51
N GLN A 455 -32.22 -8.52 -0.60
CA GLN A 455 -32.02 -7.09 -0.51
C GLN A 455 -30.62 -6.81 0.08
N LEU A 456 -29.79 -6.10 -0.65
CA LEU A 456 -28.46 -5.70 -0.23
C LEU A 456 -28.39 -4.20 0.03
N ALA A 457 -27.55 -3.81 0.97
CA ALA A 457 -27.28 -2.40 1.23
C ALA A 457 -26.68 -1.73 -0.01
N LYS A 458 -27.26 -0.60 -0.41
CA LYS A 458 -26.75 0.20 -1.53
C LYS A 458 -25.41 0.82 -1.16
N THR A 459 -24.41 0.59 -2.00
CA THR A 459 -23.14 1.31 -1.93
C THR A 459 -22.98 2.17 -3.16
N GLU A 460 -22.57 3.42 -2.98
CA GLU A 460 -22.37 4.37 -4.09
C GLU A 460 -21.19 5.30 -3.84
N LEU A 461 -20.51 5.68 -4.92
CA LEU A 461 -19.50 6.71 -4.94
C LEU A 461 -20.17 8.07 -5.16
N ILE A 462 -19.97 8.99 -4.21
CA ILE A 462 -20.45 10.36 -4.32
C ILE A 462 -19.29 11.36 -4.29
N ARG A 463 -19.54 12.58 -4.71
CA ARG A 463 -18.61 13.69 -4.64
C ARG A 463 -19.18 14.80 -3.77
N ILE A 464 -18.37 15.31 -2.86
CA ILE A 464 -18.75 16.37 -1.93
C ILE A 464 -17.77 17.54 -2.11
N LYS A 465 -18.29 18.71 -2.38
CA LYS A 465 -17.46 19.89 -2.60
C LYS A 465 -16.74 20.31 -1.31
N SER A 466 -15.44 20.53 -1.39
CA SER A 466 -14.65 21.08 -0.28
C SER A 466 -15.17 22.46 0.16
N ALA A 467 -14.90 22.87 1.38
CA ALA A 467 -15.43 24.14 1.94
C ALA A 467 -14.98 25.37 1.13
N ASP A 468 -13.76 25.35 0.59
CA ASP A 468 -13.20 26.39 -0.27
C ASP A 468 -13.66 26.27 -1.75
N GLY A 469 -14.38 25.20 -2.07
CA GLY A 469 -14.93 24.96 -3.42
C GLY A 469 -13.93 24.50 -4.46
N LEU A 470 -12.69 24.19 -4.10
CA LEU A 470 -11.61 23.85 -5.04
C LEU A 470 -11.59 22.39 -5.44
N PHE A 471 -12.12 21.49 -4.59
CA PHE A 471 -12.02 20.03 -4.77
C PHE A 471 -13.39 19.36 -4.67
N GLU A 472 -13.61 18.35 -5.52
CA GLU A 472 -14.76 17.43 -5.45
C GLU A 472 -14.31 16.15 -4.73
N LEU A 473 -14.41 16.18 -3.40
CA LEU A 473 -13.90 15.15 -2.50
C LEU A 473 -14.70 13.84 -2.65
N PRO A 474 -14.04 12.70 -2.86
CA PRO A 474 -14.75 11.42 -3.04
C PRO A 474 -15.15 10.81 -1.70
N ALA A 475 -16.35 10.23 -1.67
CA ALA A 475 -16.84 9.41 -0.58
C ALA A 475 -17.52 8.16 -1.10
N LEU A 476 -17.18 6.99 -0.55
CA LEU A 476 -17.86 5.72 -0.82
C LEU A 476 -18.82 5.42 0.31
N VAL A 477 -20.11 5.48 0.04
CA VAL A 477 -21.17 5.41 1.06
C VAL A 477 -21.93 4.08 0.96
N THR A 478 -22.01 3.34 2.05
CA THR A 478 -22.97 2.24 2.21
C THR A 478 -24.12 2.71 3.09
N TRP A 479 -25.31 2.79 2.51
CA TRP A 479 -26.51 3.26 3.18
C TRP A 479 -27.15 2.19 4.05
N PRO A 480 -27.89 2.58 5.10
CA PRO A 480 -28.78 1.66 5.81
C PRO A 480 -29.68 0.89 4.84
N LEU A 481 -29.91 -0.39 5.10
CA LEU A 481 -30.69 -1.25 4.20
C LEU A 481 -32.08 -0.68 3.91
N ASN A 482 -32.75 -0.17 4.96
CA ASN A 482 -34.07 0.46 4.88
C ASN A 482 -33.90 1.98 5.09
N PHE A 483 -33.08 2.62 4.26
CA PHE A 483 -32.86 4.06 4.38
C PHE A 483 -34.15 4.85 4.11
N VAL A 484 -34.52 5.70 5.06
CA VAL A 484 -35.68 6.59 4.98
C VAL A 484 -35.19 8.04 4.91
N PRO A 485 -35.48 8.78 3.83
CA PRO A 485 -35.14 10.20 3.77
C PRO A 485 -35.70 10.99 4.95
N GLY A 486 -34.92 11.89 5.54
CA GLY A 486 -35.31 12.69 6.71
C GLY A 486 -35.12 12.00 8.06
N LYS A 487 -34.91 10.69 8.10
CA LYS A 487 -34.50 9.98 9.32
C LYS A 487 -32.97 10.12 9.46
N LYS A 488 -32.52 10.51 10.66
CA LYS A 488 -31.10 10.64 10.99
C LYS A 488 -30.53 9.32 11.51
N TYR A 489 -29.38 8.93 10.98
CA TYR A 489 -28.70 7.67 11.30
C TYR A 489 -27.33 7.93 11.92
N PRO A 490 -26.85 7.08 12.84
CA PRO A 490 -25.44 7.10 13.24
C PRO A 490 -24.54 6.87 12.03
N MET A 491 -23.34 7.45 12.03
CA MET A 491 -22.39 7.37 10.91
C MET A 491 -21.02 6.91 11.39
N LEU A 492 -20.46 5.93 10.68
CA LEU A 492 -19.10 5.43 10.87
C LEU A 492 -18.26 5.82 9.65
N VAL A 493 -17.27 6.65 9.87
CA VAL A 493 -16.27 7.07 8.87
C VAL A 493 -15.01 6.25 9.03
N SER A 494 -14.62 5.52 7.99
CA SER A 494 -13.35 4.78 7.94
C SER A 494 -12.40 5.47 6.98
N MET A 495 -11.17 5.76 7.41
CA MET A 495 -10.17 6.45 6.59
C MET A 495 -8.75 6.06 7.00
N TYR A 496 -7.79 6.40 6.16
CA TYR A 496 -6.37 6.42 6.52
C TYR A 496 -5.87 7.86 6.66
N GLY A 497 -6.00 8.68 5.63
CA GLY A 497 -5.73 10.12 5.68
C GLY A 497 -4.29 10.53 5.47
N GLY A 498 -3.37 9.60 5.22
CA GLY A 498 -1.98 9.93 4.87
C GLY A 498 -1.85 10.51 3.45
N PRO A 499 -0.73 11.20 3.15
CA PRO A 499 -0.46 11.76 1.84
C PRO A 499 -0.49 10.69 0.74
N ASN A 500 -1.17 10.98 -0.37
CA ASN A 500 -1.35 10.04 -1.50
C ASN A 500 -1.95 8.67 -1.16
N ALA A 501 -2.45 8.47 0.07
CA ALA A 501 -2.94 7.20 0.58
C ALA A 501 -4.48 7.15 0.65
N GLY A 502 -5.14 7.30 -0.49
CA GLY A 502 -6.60 7.25 -0.59
C GLY A 502 -7.18 5.87 -0.30
N THR A 503 -8.33 5.87 0.37
CA THR A 503 -9.10 4.66 0.72
C THR A 503 -10.34 4.48 -0.15
N VAL A 504 -10.79 5.54 -0.83
CA VAL A 504 -11.95 5.51 -1.72
C VAL A 504 -11.56 4.95 -3.08
N THR A 505 -12.07 3.75 -3.36
CA THR A 505 -11.96 3.10 -4.66
C THR A 505 -13.35 2.65 -5.11
N ASP A 506 -13.70 2.93 -6.38
CA ASP A 506 -14.99 2.51 -6.94
C ASP A 506 -14.97 1.01 -7.25
N SER A 507 -15.07 0.21 -6.19
CA SER A 507 -15.00 -1.25 -6.25
C SER A 507 -16.13 -1.89 -5.45
N TRP A 508 -16.49 -3.11 -5.82
CA TRP A 508 -17.41 -3.93 -5.06
C TRP A 508 -16.80 -4.33 -3.71
N ASN A 509 -17.33 -3.76 -2.65
CA ASN A 509 -16.83 -3.99 -1.29
C ASN A 509 -17.94 -4.54 -0.38
N TRP A 510 -18.45 -5.72 -0.71
CA TRP A 510 -19.46 -6.41 0.10
C TRP A 510 -18.80 -7.28 1.18
N SER A 511 -19.32 -7.20 2.41
CA SER A 511 -19.00 -8.13 3.48
C SER A 511 -20.20 -8.35 4.37
N ALA A 512 -20.25 -9.49 5.09
CA ALA A 512 -21.33 -9.80 6.04
C ALA A 512 -21.46 -8.73 7.13
N ASN A 513 -20.35 -8.26 7.69
CA ASN A 513 -20.35 -7.20 8.71
C ASN A 513 -20.89 -5.87 8.15
N ARG A 514 -20.51 -5.49 6.93
CA ARG A 514 -21.03 -4.27 6.30
C ARG A 514 -22.53 -4.34 6.07
N GLN A 515 -23.01 -5.50 5.62
CA GLN A 515 -24.45 -5.75 5.45
C GLN A 515 -25.18 -5.74 6.79
N LEU A 516 -24.62 -6.36 7.83
CA LEU A 516 -25.20 -6.37 9.18
C LEU A 516 -25.32 -4.94 9.73
N TYR A 517 -24.27 -4.15 9.68
CA TYR A 517 -24.31 -2.75 10.12
C TYR A 517 -25.33 -1.91 9.34
N ALA A 518 -25.47 -2.16 8.04
CA ALA A 518 -26.50 -1.50 7.24
C ALA A 518 -27.93 -1.91 7.66
N GLN A 519 -28.15 -3.19 8.01
CA GLN A 519 -29.44 -3.67 8.57
C GLN A 519 -29.71 -3.04 9.93
N GLU A 520 -28.68 -2.85 10.75
CA GLU A 520 -28.80 -2.19 12.06
C GLU A 520 -29.07 -0.68 11.96
N GLY A 521 -28.95 -0.10 10.76
CA GLY A 521 -29.22 1.30 10.51
C GLY A 521 -28.01 2.22 10.64
N LEU A 522 -26.79 1.72 10.35
CA LEU A 522 -25.56 2.49 10.36
C LEU A 522 -25.22 2.98 8.94
N ILE A 523 -24.99 4.27 8.76
CA ILE A 523 -24.32 4.80 7.56
C ILE A 523 -22.83 4.48 7.70
N GLN A 524 -22.25 3.81 6.69
CA GLN A 524 -20.82 3.49 6.65
C GLN A 524 -20.19 4.23 5.48
N VAL A 525 -19.14 5.02 5.74
CA VAL A 525 -18.52 5.86 4.72
C VAL A 525 -17.00 5.69 4.76
N ALA A 526 -16.38 5.60 3.59
CA ALA A 526 -14.98 5.92 3.42
C ALA A 526 -14.87 7.34 2.87
N PHE A 527 -14.06 8.18 3.50
CA PHE A 527 -13.77 9.54 3.07
C PHE A 527 -12.32 9.67 2.60
N ASP A 528 -12.12 10.40 1.50
CA ASP A 528 -10.80 10.86 1.08
C ASP A 528 -10.78 12.39 0.95
N HIS A 529 -9.77 13.00 1.53
CA HIS A 529 -9.54 14.44 1.49
C HIS A 529 -8.74 14.85 0.24
N ARG A 530 -8.48 16.15 0.07
CA ARG A 530 -7.77 16.72 -1.12
C ARG A 530 -6.41 16.08 -1.38
N ALA A 531 -5.68 15.67 -0.35
CA ALA A 531 -4.32 15.16 -0.47
C ALA A 531 -4.22 13.62 -0.53
N SER A 532 -5.33 12.91 -0.68
CA SER A 532 -5.37 11.43 -0.72
C SER A 532 -5.00 10.82 -2.08
N GLY A 533 -4.36 11.57 -2.99
CA GLY A 533 -3.92 11.09 -4.30
C GLY A 533 -4.97 11.18 -5.41
N HIS A 534 -6.14 11.80 -5.15
CA HIS A 534 -7.18 12.01 -6.18
C HIS A 534 -6.94 13.24 -7.05
N PHE A 535 -6.03 14.13 -6.65
CA PHE A 535 -5.83 15.45 -7.27
C PHE A 535 -4.36 15.77 -7.56
N GLY A 536 -3.48 14.74 -7.55
CA GLY A 536 -2.05 14.90 -7.77
C GLY A 536 -1.40 15.89 -6.81
N LYS A 537 -0.31 16.54 -7.26
CA LYS A 537 0.40 17.56 -6.46
C LYS A 537 -0.47 18.77 -6.12
N ALA A 538 -1.45 19.10 -6.95
CA ALA A 538 -2.39 20.20 -6.64
C ALA A 538 -3.15 19.96 -5.34
N GLY A 539 -3.40 18.72 -4.96
CA GLY A 539 -4.02 18.35 -3.69
C GLY A 539 -3.01 18.07 -2.59
N VAL A 540 -2.00 17.21 -2.85
CA VAL A 540 -1.12 16.73 -1.78
C VAL A 540 -0.19 17.82 -1.22
N ASN A 541 0.17 18.81 -2.01
CA ASN A 541 1.01 19.92 -1.57
C ASN A 541 0.37 20.77 -0.45
N TYR A 542 -0.95 20.67 -0.23
CA TYR A 542 -1.60 21.32 0.91
C TYR A 542 -1.14 20.77 2.27
N MET A 543 -0.58 19.55 2.28
CA MET A 543 -0.05 18.94 3.51
C MET A 543 1.35 19.44 3.86
N HIS A 544 2.09 20.02 2.91
CA HIS A 544 3.44 20.51 3.17
C HIS A 544 3.45 21.54 4.30
N ARG A 545 4.23 21.27 5.34
CA ARG A 545 4.38 22.04 6.59
C ARG A 545 3.11 22.15 7.46
N ASN A 546 2.05 21.35 7.17
CA ASN A 546 0.73 21.53 7.77
C ASN A 546 -0.10 20.24 7.84
N LEU A 547 0.51 19.14 8.33
CA LEU A 547 -0.21 17.86 8.50
C LEU A 547 -1.39 18.00 9.47
N GLY A 548 -2.49 17.34 9.16
CA GLY A 548 -3.72 17.29 9.98
C GLY A 548 -4.73 18.38 9.67
N TYR A 549 -4.30 19.59 9.31
CA TYR A 549 -5.20 20.74 9.16
C TYR A 549 -6.17 20.56 7.98
N TRP A 550 -5.65 20.43 6.75
CA TRP A 550 -6.50 20.35 5.56
C TRP A 550 -7.27 19.03 5.48
N GLU A 551 -6.68 17.94 5.94
CA GLU A 551 -7.35 16.65 6.06
C GLU A 551 -8.59 16.79 6.96
N MET A 552 -8.43 17.40 8.13
CA MET A 552 -9.53 17.57 9.08
C MET A 552 -10.57 18.56 8.57
N GLN A 553 -10.18 19.66 7.90
CA GLN A 553 -11.14 20.58 7.26
C GLN A 553 -12.03 19.84 6.25
N ASP A 554 -11.43 19.01 5.39
CA ASP A 554 -12.16 18.27 4.38
C ASP A 554 -13.05 17.19 5.02
N TYR A 555 -12.56 16.46 6.02
CA TYR A 555 -13.36 15.45 6.73
C TYR A 555 -14.54 16.07 7.50
N MET A 556 -14.33 17.19 8.17
CA MET A 556 -15.41 17.93 8.82
C MET A 556 -16.44 18.43 7.80
N GLN A 557 -16.00 18.94 6.65
CA GLN A 557 -16.90 19.40 5.59
C GLN A 557 -17.76 18.24 5.04
N MET A 558 -17.16 17.10 4.78
CA MET A 558 -17.89 15.92 4.32
C MET A 558 -18.91 15.43 5.37
N ALA A 559 -18.54 15.37 6.63
CA ALA A 559 -19.45 14.99 7.70
C ALA A 559 -20.60 16.01 7.87
N ARG A 560 -20.30 17.32 7.81
CA ARG A 560 -21.33 18.39 7.83
C ARG A 560 -22.29 18.29 6.65
N TRP A 561 -21.84 17.83 5.48
CA TRP A 561 -22.70 17.61 4.34
C TRP A 561 -23.79 16.57 4.65
N PHE A 562 -23.45 15.43 5.28
CA PHE A 562 -24.42 14.41 5.71
C PHE A 562 -25.38 14.94 6.78
N ILE A 563 -24.90 15.74 7.72
CA ILE A 563 -25.73 16.37 8.77
C ILE A 563 -26.71 17.34 8.13
N LYS A 564 -26.25 18.23 7.25
CA LYS A 564 -27.05 19.26 6.58
C LYS A 564 -28.15 18.66 5.72
N ASN A 565 -27.86 17.54 5.05
CA ASN A 565 -28.85 16.82 4.24
C ASN A 565 -29.82 15.95 5.08
N GLY A 566 -29.78 16.04 6.41
CA GLY A 566 -30.69 15.32 7.31
C GLY A 566 -30.48 13.80 7.37
N GLN A 567 -29.31 13.32 6.95
CA GLN A 567 -28.98 11.89 6.86
C GLN A 567 -28.24 11.39 8.10
N ALA A 568 -27.26 12.14 8.59
CA ALA A 568 -26.48 11.77 9.76
C ALA A 568 -27.01 12.41 11.06
N ASP A 569 -26.98 11.62 12.14
CA ASP A 569 -27.21 12.09 13.51
C ASP A 569 -25.93 12.77 14.03
N SER A 570 -25.97 14.09 14.16
CA SER A 570 -24.83 14.88 14.61
C SER A 570 -24.30 14.54 16.00
N THR A 571 -25.06 13.76 16.79
CA THR A 571 -24.63 13.28 18.11
C THR A 571 -23.92 11.92 18.07
N ARG A 572 -23.89 11.25 16.91
CA ARG A 572 -23.34 9.91 16.74
C ARG A 572 -22.55 9.76 15.45
N ILE A 573 -21.48 10.57 15.30
CA ILE A 573 -20.54 10.51 14.19
C ILE A 573 -19.21 9.99 14.70
N CYS A 574 -18.83 8.81 14.24
CA CYS A 574 -17.57 8.15 14.59
C CYS A 574 -16.58 8.20 13.42
N ILE A 575 -15.31 8.44 13.73
CA ILE A 575 -14.21 8.32 12.79
C ILE A 575 -13.23 7.25 13.28
N THR A 576 -12.68 6.44 12.38
CA THR A 576 -11.78 5.35 12.76
C THR A 576 -10.66 5.15 11.75
N GLY A 577 -9.46 4.90 12.28
CA GLY A 577 -8.28 4.57 11.49
C GLY A 577 -7.12 4.05 12.33
N PHE A 578 -6.06 3.63 11.66
CA PHE A 578 -4.86 3.07 12.27
C PHE A 578 -3.63 3.83 11.76
N SER A 579 -2.56 3.96 12.58
CA SER A 579 -1.34 4.67 12.21
C SER A 579 -1.63 6.17 11.94
N TYR A 580 -1.42 6.66 10.72
CA TYR A 580 -1.86 8.02 10.33
C TYR A 580 -3.38 8.19 10.57
N GLY A 581 -4.18 7.16 10.27
CA GLY A 581 -5.61 7.17 10.56
C GLY A 581 -5.93 7.22 12.06
N GLY A 582 -5.08 6.66 12.89
CA GLY A 582 -5.13 6.81 14.34
C GLY A 582 -4.86 8.26 14.77
N TYR A 583 -3.87 8.92 14.17
CA TYR A 583 -3.60 10.34 14.35
C TYR A 583 -4.83 11.20 14.01
N ILE A 584 -5.40 11.01 12.81
CA ILE A 584 -6.61 11.73 12.38
C ILE A 584 -7.79 11.43 13.32
N SER A 585 -7.94 10.21 13.83
CA SER A 585 -8.99 9.85 14.79
C SER A 585 -8.84 10.58 16.13
N CYS A 586 -7.62 10.70 16.65
CA CYS A 586 -7.34 11.51 17.84
C CYS A 586 -7.54 13.01 17.57
N TYR A 587 -7.08 13.49 16.43
CA TYR A 587 -7.20 14.89 16.02
C TYR A 587 -8.66 15.30 15.81
N ALA A 588 -9.53 14.35 15.38
CA ALA A 588 -10.95 14.58 15.20
C ALA A 588 -11.70 14.89 16.50
N LEU A 589 -11.31 14.28 17.65
CA LEU A 589 -11.95 14.55 18.93
C LEU A 589 -11.29 15.70 19.74
N THR A 590 -10.26 16.32 19.18
CA THR A 590 -9.61 17.51 19.73
C THR A 590 -9.84 18.71 18.81
N TYR A 591 -9.15 18.82 17.69
CA TYR A 591 -9.35 19.91 16.72
C TYR A 591 -10.73 19.85 16.04
N GLY A 592 -11.19 18.64 15.63
CA GLY A 592 -12.46 18.41 14.93
C GLY A 592 -13.68 18.13 15.83
N ALA A 593 -13.56 18.38 17.14
CA ALA A 593 -14.55 18.01 18.16
C ALA A 593 -15.94 18.70 18.01
N ASP A 594 -16.06 19.70 17.14
CA ASP A 594 -17.34 20.33 16.81
C ASP A 594 -18.19 19.53 15.82
N VAL A 595 -17.61 18.48 15.22
CA VAL A 595 -18.27 17.61 14.22
C VAL A 595 -18.25 16.16 14.64
N PHE A 596 -17.07 15.65 15.04
CA PHE A 596 -16.91 14.26 15.43
C PHE A 596 -17.18 14.08 16.92
N THR A 597 -17.96 13.04 17.26
CA THR A 597 -18.41 12.76 18.62
C THR A 597 -17.81 11.47 19.17
N HIS A 598 -17.32 10.59 18.30
CA HIS A 598 -16.74 9.29 18.66
C HIS A 598 -15.51 9.04 17.78
N ALA A 599 -14.51 8.36 18.33
CA ALA A 599 -13.37 7.90 17.55
C ALA A 599 -12.80 6.58 18.05
N MET A 600 -12.31 5.75 17.11
CA MET A 600 -11.51 4.56 17.42
C MET A 600 -10.14 4.75 16.76
N ALA A 601 -9.09 4.89 17.57
CA ALA A 601 -7.77 5.28 17.17
C ALA A 601 -6.75 4.17 17.49
N GLY A 602 -6.06 3.64 16.49
CA GLY A 602 -5.07 2.57 16.68
C GLY A 602 -3.67 2.98 16.24
N GLY A 603 -2.63 2.61 17.02
CA GLY A 603 -1.23 2.84 16.69
C GLY A 603 -0.94 4.29 16.28
N SER A 604 -1.47 5.25 17.04
CA SER A 604 -1.63 6.65 16.62
C SER A 604 -0.37 7.46 16.82
N VAL A 605 0.05 8.22 15.81
CA VAL A 605 0.89 9.41 16.03
C VAL A 605 0.05 10.44 16.80
N VAL A 606 0.67 11.16 17.72
CA VAL A 606 0.05 12.23 18.53
C VAL A 606 0.81 13.52 18.35
N ASP A 607 2.12 13.41 18.26
CA ASP A 607 3.06 14.50 18.02
C ASP A 607 4.08 14.06 16.95
N TRP A 608 4.14 14.75 15.84
CA TRP A 608 5.04 14.43 14.73
C TRP A 608 6.52 14.55 15.09
N ARG A 609 6.89 15.23 16.16
CA ARG A 609 8.26 15.24 16.71
C ARG A 609 8.67 13.86 17.29
N LEU A 610 7.73 12.95 17.50
CA LEU A 610 7.97 11.61 18.02
C LEU A 610 8.09 10.56 16.91
N TYR A 611 7.86 10.95 15.66
CA TYR A 611 7.98 10.06 14.50
C TYR A 611 9.33 10.28 13.79
N ASP A 612 9.67 9.41 12.82
CA ASP A 612 10.98 9.43 12.19
C ASP A 612 11.26 10.69 11.36
N SER A 613 12.55 10.92 11.10
CA SER A 613 13.03 12.08 10.38
C SER A 613 12.67 12.08 8.91
N HIS A 614 12.78 10.91 8.22
CA HIS A 614 12.59 10.87 6.77
C HIS A 614 11.12 11.14 6.37
N TYR A 615 10.18 10.37 6.93
CA TYR A 615 8.76 10.59 6.64
C TYR A 615 8.28 11.95 7.11
N THR A 616 8.58 12.29 8.37
CA THR A 616 8.03 13.51 8.96
C THR A 616 8.57 14.75 8.29
N GLU A 617 9.88 14.85 8.07
CA GLU A 617 10.52 16.05 7.51
C GLU A 617 10.21 16.23 6.02
N LYS A 618 9.93 15.14 5.28
CA LYS A 618 9.41 15.23 3.91
C LYS A 618 8.15 16.10 3.83
N PHE A 619 7.25 15.96 4.79
CA PHE A 619 5.98 16.70 4.79
C PHE A 619 5.99 17.94 5.67
N MET A 620 6.86 18.00 6.68
CA MET A 620 6.82 19.04 7.73
C MET A 620 8.08 19.89 7.80
N ASP A 621 9.13 19.62 7.05
CA ASP A 621 10.50 20.08 7.27
C ASP A 621 10.97 19.70 8.70
N THR A 622 12.10 20.23 9.18
CA THR A 622 12.53 19.99 10.57
C THR A 622 11.67 20.78 11.57
N PRO A 623 11.56 20.32 12.84
CA PRO A 623 10.88 21.12 13.88
C PRO A 623 11.47 22.51 14.10
N GLN A 624 12.74 22.71 13.78
CA GLN A 624 13.43 23.99 13.86
C GLN A 624 13.00 24.96 12.75
N GLU A 625 12.75 24.44 11.55
CA GLU A 625 12.34 25.22 10.36
C GLU A 625 10.84 25.47 10.31
N ASN A 626 10.03 24.64 10.99
CA ASN A 626 8.58 24.73 10.97
C ASN A 626 7.94 24.55 12.36
N PRO A 627 8.34 25.31 13.40
CA PRO A 627 7.84 25.11 14.77
C PRO A 627 6.32 25.28 14.88
N GLU A 628 5.71 26.20 14.14
CA GLU A 628 4.27 26.45 14.18
C GLU A 628 3.47 25.31 13.52
N GLY A 629 3.98 24.72 12.44
CA GLY A 629 3.35 23.54 11.82
C GLY A 629 3.35 22.34 12.75
N TYR A 630 4.47 22.05 13.43
CA TYR A 630 4.53 20.99 14.43
C TYR A 630 3.63 21.25 15.64
N LYS A 631 3.49 22.51 16.06
CA LYS A 631 2.58 22.88 17.13
C LYS A 631 1.11 22.71 16.72
N SER A 632 0.72 23.18 15.55
CA SER A 632 -0.66 23.09 15.06
C SER A 632 -1.10 21.66 14.76
N SER A 633 -0.20 20.81 14.26
CA SER A 633 -0.46 19.40 13.96
C SER A 633 -0.49 18.50 15.21
N ASN A 634 0.04 18.94 16.35
CA ASN A 634 0.10 18.16 17.57
C ASN A 634 -1.29 18.05 18.20
N VAL A 635 -1.77 16.80 18.41
CA VAL A 635 -3.07 16.52 19.07
C VAL A 635 -3.15 17.17 20.45
N LEU A 636 -2.03 17.18 21.20
CA LEU A 636 -1.98 17.73 22.57
C LEU A 636 -2.18 19.25 22.60
N THR A 637 -1.88 19.97 21.53
CA THR A 637 -2.14 21.41 21.42
C THR A 637 -3.64 21.73 21.51
N HIS A 638 -4.48 20.80 21.08
CA HIS A 638 -5.92 20.96 21.03
C HIS A 638 -6.66 20.19 22.13
N ILE A 639 -5.93 19.62 23.11
CA ILE A 639 -6.47 18.69 24.11
C ILE A 639 -7.58 19.29 24.97
N ASP A 640 -7.56 20.59 25.23
CA ASP A 640 -8.59 21.28 26.01
C ASP A 640 -9.96 21.30 25.30
N LYS A 641 -9.98 21.15 23.97
CA LYS A 641 -11.21 21.03 23.17
C LYS A 641 -11.77 19.59 23.18
N TYR A 642 -11.03 18.64 23.76
CA TYR A 642 -11.45 17.23 23.73
C TYR A 642 -12.83 17.03 24.31
N LYS A 643 -13.68 16.42 23.52
CA LYS A 643 -15.01 15.95 23.93
C LYS A 643 -15.42 14.73 23.12
N GLY A 644 -16.33 13.92 23.68
CA GLY A 644 -16.82 12.71 23.02
C GLY A 644 -16.24 11.43 23.62
N VAL A 645 -16.31 10.34 22.88
CA VAL A 645 -15.87 8.99 23.28
C VAL A 645 -14.71 8.56 22.42
N LEU A 646 -13.54 8.40 23.02
CA LEU A 646 -12.30 7.96 22.36
C LEU A 646 -11.91 6.57 22.82
N GLN A 647 -11.73 5.64 21.89
CA GLN A 647 -11.08 4.36 22.12
C GLN A 647 -9.67 4.40 21.52
N ILE A 648 -8.65 4.15 22.34
CA ILE A 648 -7.24 4.09 21.95
C ILE A 648 -6.77 2.64 22.02
N VAL A 649 -6.07 2.16 21.01
CA VAL A 649 -5.40 0.85 21.04
C VAL A 649 -3.97 0.98 20.56
N HIS A 650 -3.02 0.25 21.22
CA HIS A 650 -1.60 0.29 20.84
C HIS A 650 -0.89 -1.02 21.16
N GLY A 651 0.08 -1.41 20.32
CA GLY A 651 0.99 -2.51 20.59
C GLY A 651 2.13 -2.06 21.51
N THR A 652 2.48 -2.87 22.53
CA THR A 652 3.54 -2.46 23.48
C THR A 652 4.93 -2.46 22.85
N MET A 653 5.12 -3.21 21.75
CA MET A 653 6.39 -3.31 21.04
C MET A 653 6.31 -2.65 19.64
N ASP A 654 5.48 -1.62 19.50
CA ASP A 654 5.40 -0.87 18.25
C ASP A 654 6.72 -0.14 18.00
N ASP A 655 7.46 -0.61 16.99
CA ASP A 655 8.77 -0.14 16.58
C ASP A 655 8.72 0.92 15.46
N ASN A 656 7.51 1.24 15.00
CA ASN A 656 7.26 2.27 14.01
C ASN A 656 6.68 3.53 14.68
N VAL A 657 5.42 3.47 15.11
CA VAL A 657 4.80 4.52 15.93
C VAL A 657 4.91 4.12 17.40
N HIS A 658 5.93 4.58 18.07
CA HIS A 658 6.19 4.19 19.45
C HIS A 658 4.99 4.44 20.37
N MET A 659 4.71 3.49 21.27
CA MET A 659 3.63 3.59 22.28
C MET A 659 3.73 4.87 23.13
N GLN A 660 4.90 5.52 23.17
CA GLN A 660 5.11 6.84 23.76
C GLN A 660 4.05 7.86 23.33
N ASN A 661 3.62 7.82 22.07
CA ASN A 661 2.56 8.70 21.54
C ASN A 661 1.25 8.53 22.33
N SER A 662 0.76 7.30 22.46
CA SER A 662 -0.47 7.02 23.22
C SER A 662 -0.32 7.32 24.70
N LEU A 663 0.84 7.06 25.31
CA LEU A 663 1.06 7.35 26.72
C LEU A 663 1.03 8.86 27.02
N GLN A 664 1.60 9.69 26.15
CA GLN A 664 1.53 11.15 26.30
C GLN A 664 0.09 11.67 26.15
N LEU A 665 -0.68 11.12 25.20
CA LEU A 665 -2.10 11.47 25.04
C LEU A 665 -2.92 11.08 26.28
N ILE A 666 -2.71 9.86 26.80
CA ILE A 666 -3.39 9.35 27.99
C ILE A 666 -3.08 10.24 29.20
N SER A 667 -1.82 10.56 29.43
CA SER A 667 -1.42 11.46 30.53
C SER A 667 -2.12 12.82 30.41
N ALA A 668 -2.10 13.44 29.23
CA ALA A 668 -2.73 14.73 29.01
C ALA A 668 -4.26 14.71 29.20
N LEU A 669 -4.93 13.61 28.88
CA LEU A 669 -6.36 13.42 29.12
C LEU A 669 -6.64 13.22 30.61
N GLN A 670 -5.84 12.43 31.32
CA GLN A 670 -5.95 12.19 32.76
C GLN A 670 -5.75 13.47 33.56
N ASP A 671 -4.75 14.27 33.22
CA ASP A 671 -4.46 15.59 33.86
C ASP A 671 -5.65 16.57 33.75
N ARG A 672 -6.54 16.34 32.78
CA ARG A 672 -7.77 17.12 32.55
C ARG A 672 -9.05 16.46 33.02
N GLY A 673 -8.94 15.31 33.72
CA GLY A 673 -10.08 14.53 34.21
C GLY A 673 -10.97 13.99 33.07
N LYS A 674 -10.42 13.82 31.86
CA LYS A 674 -11.17 13.32 30.69
C LYS A 674 -11.23 11.80 30.69
N GLN A 675 -12.37 11.25 30.27
CA GLN A 675 -12.57 9.80 30.17
C GLN A 675 -12.29 9.31 28.74
N PHE A 676 -11.74 8.10 28.62
CA PHE A 676 -11.43 7.41 27.37
C PHE A 676 -11.37 5.90 27.59
N GLU A 677 -11.45 5.12 26.53
CA GLU A 677 -11.19 3.67 26.56
C GLU A 677 -9.76 3.40 26.09
N PHE A 678 -9.05 2.48 26.72
CA PHE A 678 -7.70 2.12 26.34
C PHE A 678 -7.46 0.61 26.36
N MET A 679 -6.89 0.06 25.28
CA MET A 679 -6.52 -1.34 25.19
C MET A 679 -5.07 -1.49 24.73
N LEU A 680 -4.25 -2.15 25.55
CA LEU A 680 -2.89 -2.56 25.19
C LEU A 680 -2.90 -3.95 24.53
N TYR A 681 -2.00 -4.11 23.57
CA TYR A 681 -1.69 -5.41 22.98
C TYR A 681 -0.24 -5.80 23.30
N PRO A 682 0.00 -6.52 24.41
CA PRO A 682 1.35 -6.92 24.81
C PRO A 682 2.06 -7.73 23.73
N GLY A 683 3.33 -7.40 23.42
CA GLY A 683 4.10 -7.99 22.34
C GLY A 683 3.64 -7.63 20.93
N GLY A 684 2.57 -6.83 20.79
CA GLY A 684 2.12 -6.31 19.49
C GLY A 684 3.08 -5.24 18.98
N ARG A 685 3.48 -5.34 17.69
CA ARG A 685 4.21 -4.30 16.96
C ARG A 685 3.22 -3.30 16.34
N HIS A 686 3.58 -2.69 15.21
CA HIS A 686 2.68 -1.78 14.48
C HIS A 686 1.52 -2.54 13.80
N GLY A 687 0.91 -3.44 14.54
CA GLY A 687 -0.19 -4.32 14.15
C GLY A 687 -0.04 -5.69 14.82
N TRP A 688 -1.11 -6.48 14.77
CA TRP A 688 -1.16 -7.81 15.33
C TRP A 688 -2.16 -8.69 14.58
N GLY A 689 -1.87 -9.99 14.53
CA GLY A 689 -2.72 -11.00 13.90
C GLY A 689 -3.22 -12.06 14.88
N GLY A 690 -3.75 -13.16 14.37
CA GLY A 690 -4.25 -14.28 15.17
C GLY A 690 -5.34 -13.88 16.16
N GLU A 691 -5.31 -14.44 17.36
CA GLU A 691 -6.31 -14.19 18.41
C GLU A 691 -6.37 -12.71 18.84
N LYS A 692 -5.20 -12.01 18.88
CA LYS A 692 -5.16 -10.56 19.16
C LYS A 692 -5.87 -9.75 18.09
N GLY A 693 -5.77 -10.16 16.82
CA GLY A 693 -6.50 -9.52 15.71
C GLY A 693 -8.01 -9.76 15.81
N ILE A 694 -8.43 -10.96 16.20
CA ILE A 694 -9.85 -11.28 16.48
C ILE A 694 -10.37 -10.42 17.65
N HIS A 695 -9.62 -10.36 18.74
CA HIS A 695 -9.96 -9.54 19.91
C HIS A 695 -10.12 -8.06 19.53
N PHE A 696 -9.21 -7.51 18.72
CA PHE A 696 -9.29 -6.13 18.25
C PHE A 696 -10.55 -5.87 17.41
N ASN A 697 -10.91 -6.79 16.50
CA ASN A 697 -12.13 -6.66 15.71
C ASN A 697 -13.40 -6.75 16.60
N ASN A 698 -13.37 -7.61 17.60
CA ASN A 698 -14.45 -7.68 18.58
C ASN A 698 -14.59 -6.39 19.40
N LEU A 699 -13.46 -5.78 19.79
CA LEU A 699 -13.42 -4.50 20.51
C LEU A 699 -14.06 -3.38 19.68
N LYS A 700 -13.72 -3.28 18.39
CA LYS A 700 -14.36 -2.31 17.46
C LYS A 700 -15.87 -2.56 17.33
N THR A 701 -16.27 -3.82 17.20
CA THR A 701 -17.70 -4.19 17.11
C THR A 701 -18.44 -3.78 18.38
N ARG A 702 -17.89 -4.05 19.56
CA ARG A 702 -18.47 -3.61 20.85
C ARG A 702 -18.64 -2.10 20.88
N PHE A 703 -17.63 -1.33 20.50
CA PHE A 703 -17.69 0.12 20.46
C PHE A 703 -18.83 0.62 19.55
N VAL A 704 -18.98 0.06 18.34
CA VAL A 704 -20.05 0.43 17.40
C VAL A 704 -21.42 0.16 17.99
N TYR A 705 -21.65 -1.03 18.56
CA TYR A 705 -22.96 -1.36 19.14
C TYR A 705 -23.28 -0.53 20.37
N GLN A 706 -22.33 -0.36 21.27
CA GLN A 706 -22.52 0.35 22.54
C GLN A 706 -22.71 1.86 22.32
N HIS A 707 -21.88 2.50 21.51
CA HIS A 707 -21.85 3.96 21.44
C HIS A 707 -22.61 4.53 20.23
N LEU A 708 -22.61 3.86 19.08
CA LEU A 708 -23.26 4.38 17.88
C LEU A 708 -24.69 3.82 17.72
N LEU A 709 -24.83 2.51 17.73
CA LEU A 709 -26.13 1.85 17.53
C LEU A 709 -27.01 1.92 18.79
N LYS A 710 -26.39 1.89 19.99
CA LYS A 710 -27.05 1.79 21.29
C LYS A 710 -27.99 0.58 21.35
N LYS A 711 -27.45 -0.58 20.93
CA LYS A 711 -28.16 -1.86 20.84
C LYS A 711 -27.34 -2.96 21.48
N GLU A 712 -28.02 -4.04 21.85
CA GLU A 712 -27.37 -5.29 22.23
C GLU A 712 -26.64 -5.90 21.03
N ILE A 713 -25.49 -6.53 21.30
CA ILE A 713 -24.70 -7.19 20.28
C ILE A 713 -25.37 -8.52 19.93
N PRO A 714 -25.62 -8.81 18.64
CA PRO A 714 -26.17 -10.11 18.24
C PRO A 714 -25.30 -11.27 18.74
N ALA A 715 -25.98 -12.33 19.26
CA ALA A 715 -25.31 -13.50 19.80
C ALA A 715 -24.33 -14.10 18.75
N GLY A 716 -23.10 -14.37 19.18
CA GLY A 716 -22.05 -14.95 18.33
C GLY A 716 -21.29 -13.96 17.42
N LEU A 717 -21.67 -12.68 17.37
CA LEU A 717 -20.95 -11.67 16.58
C LEU A 717 -19.58 -11.33 17.17
N VAL A 718 -19.45 -11.35 18.47
CA VAL A 718 -18.19 -11.21 19.20
C VAL A 718 -17.94 -12.49 19.97
N LYS A 719 -16.69 -12.99 19.93
CA LYS A 719 -16.27 -14.20 20.64
C LYS A 719 -15.88 -13.88 22.08
#